data_65c8d2be118e0cd2435fa1c98700d1fe
#
_entry.id   65c8d2be118e0cd2435fa1c98700d1fe
#
_cell.length_a   1.000
_cell.length_b   1.000
_cell.length_c   1.000
_cell.angle_alpha   90.00
_cell.angle_beta   90.00
_cell.angle_gamma   90.00
#
_symmetry.space_group_name_H-M   'P 1'
#
loop_
_entity.id
_entity.type
_entity.pdbx_description
1 polymer ?
#
loop_
_entity_poly.entity_id
_entity_poly.type
_entity_poly.pdbx_seq_one_letter_code
_entity_poly.pdbx_strand_id
1 'polypeptide(L)'
;MAARSDDHIRAKCFHPSGKFVEFPTGDVESSIPERFEKIVELYSDRLAVKMADRAVTYDQLNKMADTIAHAILQGGASQQPAALFLDSGIEAVAAMFGALKAGKCYVPLDPSFPLSNILSILEDSQADLIVTNTGTGAIVAKAMGSGIRFLNIDDCSPELSENDTKIFLTPDTPSFILYTSGSTGRPKGVLHTHRTALHACMVITNLVHVCAEDRIALPLSHSFSASIRYLFGALLNGATLLPFNLKKEGIAALVEWLDQQAVTMCGLTGSMFRQFLSQLADSNKTYPFLRLCYAGSESVSKNDVDRYKIRLPDHTILAANMGLNEAGAICNLLIDKTTEICGSIVPAGYPVEGKEIILLDDAGERVGIDTIGEIAVRSDYLSPGYWRQPELTATKFLTGESNGTKRIYLTGDLGRMSPDGCLHYLGRKDLMVKIRGYNVETPRVETALLEHPGVKQAAVVARQNHNGDMKLTAYIVSTGQPRPSSGRLRRLLKEKNFSDYMIPSIYVEVETLPLTPTGKIDRKALPAPSDTRPRLDVSYVPARNATERELIGIWENVLDVRPIGIHDDFFDLGGHSLSASQIVSRVFQCFQLEIPLRALFQSATVADMAAAIAEQQEEPLGNEKLENILNELEQLSDEEAQYLVSERLRKDSKS
;
A
#
# COMPACT_ATOMS: atom_id res chain seq x y z
N MET A 1 -5.09 -0.76 34.32
CA MET A 1 -4.09 -0.87 33.24
C MET A 1 -2.82 -0.19 33.70
N ALA A 2 -1.66 -0.78 33.52
CA ALA A 2 -0.40 -0.08 33.73
C ALA A 2 -0.35 1.11 32.75
N ALA A 3 0.21 2.25 33.16
CA ALA A 3 0.37 3.40 32.29
C ALA A 3 1.30 3.02 31.13
N ARG A 4 0.91 3.31 29.90
CA ARG A 4 1.73 3.06 28.70
C ARG A 4 2.94 3.99 28.76
N SER A 5 4.12 3.49 28.37
CA SER A 5 5.33 4.32 28.35
C SER A 5 5.26 5.46 27.33
N ASP A 6 4.36 5.38 26.34
CA ASP A 6 4.17 6.38 25.29
C ASP A 6 2.98 7.35 25.53
N ASP A 7 2.29 7.28 26.67
CA ASP A 7 1.14 8.16 26.99
C ASP A 7 1.52 9.64 26.98
N HIS A 8 2.73 9.98 27.43
CA HIS A 8 3.24 11.36 27.39
C HIS A 8 3.47 11.88 25.96
N ILE A 9 3.70 10.98 24.97
CA ILE A 9 3.87 11.33 23.55
C ILE A 9 2.51 11.58 22.93
N ARG A 10 1.47 10.85 23.34
CA ARG A 10 0.10 11.05 22.88
C ARG A 10 -0.35 12.51 23.07
N ALA A 11 0.01 13.13 24.20
CA ALA A 11 -0.27 14.54 24.46
C ALA A 11 0.41 15.49 23.45
N LYS A 12 1.44 15.06 22.74
CA LYS A 12 2.13 15.84 21.69
C LYS A 12 1.50 15.68 20.30
N CYS A 13 0.54 14.76 20.14
CA CYS A 13 -0.09 14.46 18.85
C CYS A 13 -1.21 15.44 18.46
N PHE A 14 -1.50 16.50 19.25
CA PHE A 14 -2.51 17.49 18.89
C PHE A 14 -2.06 18.34 17.68
N HIS A 15 -3.02 18.68 16.83
CA HIS A 15 -2.77 19.63 15.75
C HIS A 15 -2.53 21.03 16.35
N PRO A 16 -1.50 21.79 15.90
CA PRO A 16 -1.12 23.06 16.53
C PRO A 16 -2.23 24.12 16.56
N SER A 17 -3.09 24.14 15.56
CA SER A 17 -4.19 25.12 15.41
C SER A 17 -5.57 24.46 15.32
N GLY A 18 -5.63 23.13 15.34
CA GLY A 18 -6.88 22.39 15.22
C GLY A 18 -7.55 22.13 16.55
N LYS A 19 -8.87 22.08 16.53
CA LYS A 19 -9.67 21.69 17.69
C LYS A 19 -9.99 20.20 17.58
N PHE A 20 -9.37 19.40 18.41
CA PHE A 20 -9.70 17.98 18.51
C PHE A 20 -11.09 17.78 19.09
N VAL A 21 -11.86 16.91 18.43
CA VAL A 21 -13.14 16.41 18.91
C VAL A 21 -13.00 14.90 19.03
N GLU A 22 -13.20 14.38 20.23
CA GLU A 22 -13.14 12.95 20.49
C GLU A 22 -14.19 12.21 19.64
N PHE A 23 -13.81 11.07 19.09
CA PHE A 23 -14.74 10.16 18.43
C PHE A 23 -15.41 9.31 19.51
N PRO A 24 -16.71 9.51 19.79
CA PRO A 24 -17.37 8.80 20.87
C PRO A 24 -17.52 7.31 20.54
N THR A 25 -17.36 6.45 21.55
CA THR A 25 -17.57 5.00 21.39
C THR A 25 -19.00 4.70 20.90
N GLY A 26 -20.00 5.49 21.29
CA GLY A 26 -21.38 5.36 20.82
C GLY A 26 -21.55 5.54 19.33
N ASP A 27 -20.70 6.33 18.66
CA ASP A 27 -20.77 6.54 17.22
C ASP A 27 -20.28 5.31 16.41
N VAL A 28 -19.64 4.34 17.06
CA VAL A 28 -19.30 3.04 16.45
C VAL A 28 -20.55 2.19 16.21
N GLU A 29 -21.62 2.46 16.95
CA GLU A 29 -22.93 1.80 16.84
C GLU A 29 -23.84 2.46 15.79
N SER A 30 -23.24 3.08 14.77
CA SER A 30 -23.95 3.71 13.65
C SER A 30 -23.46 3.19 12.30
N SER A 31 -23.77 3.85 11.21
CA SER A 31 -23.25 3.49 9.88
C SER A 31 -22.24 4.54 9.38
N ILE A 32 -21.35 4.12 8.45
CA ILE A 32 -20.39 5.02 7.81
C ILE A 32 -21.13 6.18 7.10
N PRO A 33 -22.19 5.95 6.28
CA PRO A 33 -22.95 7.03 5.67
C PRO A 33 -23.55 8.00 6.67
N GLU A 34 -24.16 7.50 7.74
CA GLU A 34 -24.78 8.34 8.77
C GLU A 34 -23.76 9.28 9.42
N ARG A 35 -22.59 8.77 9.79
CA ARG A 35 -21.53 9.60 10.35
C ARG A 35 -20.99 10.58 9.30
N PHE A 36 -20.81 10.15 8.05
CA PHE A 36 -20.36 11.03 6.98
C PHE A 36 -21.33 12.20 6.75
N GLU A 37 -22.64 11.95 6.73
CA GLU A 37 -23.66 12.99 6.61
C GLU A 37 -23.58 14.02 7.74
N LYS A 38 -23.40 13.58 9.00
CA LYS A 38 -23.14 14.49 10.14
C LYS A 38 -21.90 15.37 9.91
N ILE A 39 -20.85 14.82 9.30
CA ILE A 39 -19.64 15.58 8.99
C ILE A 39 -19.88 16.55 7.82
N VAL A 40 -20.65 16.17 6.81
CA VAL A 40 -21.07 17.06 5.72
C VAL A 40 -21.86 18.24 6.26
N GLU A 41 -22.81 18.03 7.16
CA GLU A 41 -23.58 19.09 7.80
C GLU A 41 -22.68 20.11 8.55
N LEU A 42 -21.62 19.63 9.21
CA LEU A 42 -20.70 20.47 9.97
C LEU A 42 -19.66 21.20 9.10
N TYR A 43 -19.29 20.62 7.96
CA TYR A 43 -18.11 21.03 7.19
C TYR A 43 -18.37 21.10 5.67
N SER A 44 -19.59 21.40 5.23
CA SER A 44 -20.05 21.38 3.83
C SER A 44 -19.06 22.01 2.83
N ASP A 45 -18.55 23.19 3.16
CA ASP A 45 -17.70 24.01 2.30
C ASP A 45 -16.19 23.68 2.42
N ARG A 46 -15.80 22.81 3.36
CA ARG A 46 -14.40 22.40 3.51
C ARG A 46 -14.01 21.40 2.41
N LEU A 47 -12.73 21.41 2.06
CA LEU A 47 -12.19 20.42 1.15
C LEU A 47 -12.23 19.03 1.80
N ALA A 48 -12.92 18.09 1.15
CA ALA A 48 -12.95 16.69 1.52
C ALA A 48 -11.82 15.90 0.88
N VAL A 49 -11.68 16.02 -0.45
CA VAL A 49 -10.63 15.33 -1.23
C VAL A 49 -9.95 16.32 -2.15
N LYS A 50 -8.61 16.32 -2.18
CA LYS A 50 -7.83 17.14 -3.10
C LYS A 50 -6.77 16.29 -3.79
N MET A 51 -6.74 16.35 -5.11
CA MET A 51 -5.68 15.84 -5.99
C MET A 51 -4.84 16.99 -6.54
N ALA A 52 -3.88 16.72 -7.42
CA ALA A 52 -3.01 17.75 -7.99
C ALA A 52 -3.80 18.80 -8.77
N ASP A 53 -4.74 18.38 -9.58
CA ASP A 53 -5.51 19.16 -10.56
C ASP A 53 -6.97 19.41 -10.17
N ARG A 54 -7.49 18.67 -9.20
CA ARG A 54 -8.91 18.69 -8.82
C ARG A 54 -9.09 18.63 -7.31
N ALA A 55 -10.14 19.29 -6.83
CA ALA A 55 -10.54 19.23 -5.44
C ALA A 55 -12.06 19.27 -5.34
N VAL A 56 -12.60 18.61 -4.30
CA VAL A 56 -14.04 18.63 -4.00
C VAL A 56 -14.25 18.94 -2.51
N THR A 57 -15.32 19.68 -2.22
CA THR A 57 -15.76 19.92 -0.86
C THR A 57 -16.53 18.71 -0.32
N TYR A 58 -16.86 18.73 0.96
CA TYR A 58 -17.70 17.71 1.59
C TYR A 58 -19.10 17.66 0.96
N ASP A 59 -19.71 18.81 0.68
CA ASP A 59 -20.99 18.90 -0.02
C ASP A 59 -20.91 18.30 -1.43
N GLN A 60 -19.87 18.66 -2.20
CA GLN A 60 -19.67 18.13 -3.54
C GLN A 60 -19.44 16.62 -3.55
N LEU A 61 -18.59 16.11 -2.62
CA LEU A 61 -18.36 14.68 -2.47
C LEU A 61 -19.64 13.93 -2.10
N ASN A 62 -20.44 14.50 -1.21
CA ASN A 62 -21.74 13.95 -0.81
C ASN A 62 -22.69 13.84 -1.99
N LYS A 63 -22.84 14.91 -2.78
CA LYS A 63 -23.67 14.92 -3.99
C LYS A 63 -23.22 13.90 -5.03
N MET A 64 -21.90 13.75 -5.23
CA MET A 64 -21.37 12.69 -6.10
C MET A 64 -21.73 11.30 -5.59
N ALA A 65 -21.58 11.08 -4.28
CA ALA A 65 -21.94 9.80 -3.66
C ALA A 65 -23.44 9.50 -3.76
N ASP A 66 -24.30 10.50 -3.58
CA ASP A 66 -25.76 10.37 -3.72
C ASP A 66 -26.15 10.02 -5.15
N THR A 67 -25.53 10.69 -6.15
CA THR A 67 -25.74 10.38 -7.57
C THR A 67 -25.37 8.93 -7.91
N ILE A 68 -24.23 8.46 -7.40
CA ILE A 68 -23.78 7.07 -7.60
C ILE A 68 -24.70 6.09 -6.86
N ALA A 69 -25.11 6.40 -5.62
CA ALA A 69 -26.04 5.57 -4.87
C ALA A 69 -27.37 5.39 -5.60
N HIS A 70 -27.92 6.48 -6.10
CA HIS A 70 -29.15 6.46 -6.91
C HIS A 70 -29.01 5.57 -8.16
N ALA A 71 -27.92 5.72 -8.91
CA ALA A 71 -27.65 4.90 -10.09
C ALA A 71 -27.48 3.41 -9.76
N ILE A 72 -26.91 3.09 -8.61
CA ILE A 72 -26.81 1.70 -8.12
C ILE A 72 -28.20 1.15 -7.84
N LEU A 73 -29.07 1.91 -7.15
CA LEU A 73 -30.41 1.51 -6.75
C LEU A 73 -31.36 1.35 -7.94
N GLN A 74 -31.27 2.20 -8.95
CA GLN A 74 -32.06 2.05 -10.18
C GLN A 74 -31.84 0.70 -10.88
N GLY A 75 -30.70 0.08 -10.69
CA GLY A 75 -30.40 -1.22 -11.27
C GLY A 75 -30.99 -2.42 -10.53
N GLY A 76 -31.84 -2.21 -9.53
CA GLY A 76 -32.51 -3.23 -8.74
C GLY A 76 -31.77 -3.59 -7.44
N ALA A 77 -32.55 -4.04 -6.46
CA ALA A 77 -32.02 -4.47 -5.17
C ALA A 77 -31.36 -5.86 -5.31
N SER A 78 -30.07 -5.94 -5.08
CA SER A 78 -29.32 -7.18 -4.91
C SER A 78 -28.48 -7.11 -3.65
N GLN A 79 -28.34 -8.24 -2.96
CA GLN A 79 -27.49 -8.35 -1.78
C GLN A 79 -26.01 -8.66 -2.11
N GLN A 80 -25.71 -8.89 -3.39
CA GLN A 80 -24.34 -9.16 -3.82
C GLN A 80 -23.47 -7.89 -3.75
N PRO A 81 -22.15 -8.04 -3.51
CA PRO A 81 -21.25 -6.91 -3.47
C PRO A 81 -21.16 -6.13 -4.79
N ALA A 82 -20.81 -4.84 -4.70
CA ALA A 82 -20.41 -4.03 -5.85
C ALA A 82 -18.89 -3.96 -5.95
N ALA A 83 -18.30 -4.34 -7.07
CA ALA A 83 -16.88 -4.18 -7.32
C ALA A 83 -16.60 -2.74 -7.78
N LEU A 84 -15.66 -2.05 -7.13
CA LEU A 84 -15.24 -0.71 -7.49
C LEU A 84 -13.91 -0.78 -8.26
N PHE A 85 -13.97 -0.69 -9.57
CA PHE A 85 -12.82 -0.74 -10.46
C PHE A 85 -12.44 0.65 -10.95
N LEU A 86 -11.75 1.39 -10.08
CA LEU A 86 -11.42 2.80 -10.24
C LEU A 86 -9.99 3.07 -9.77
N ASP A 87 -9.30 4.02 -10.40
CA ASP A 87 -8.05 4.53 -9.87
C ASP A 87 -8.26 5.25 -8.53
N SER A 88 -7.23 5.26 -7.68
CA SER A 88 -7.29 5.97 -6.39
C SER A 88 -7.47 7.47 -6.65
N GLY A 89 -8.55 8.05 -6.12
CA GLY A 89 -8.88 9.45 -6.33
C GLY A 89 -10.29 9.82 -5.87
N ILE A 90 -10.77 10.96 -6.32
CA ILE A 90 -12.09 11.52 -5.96
C ILE A 90 -13.20 10.54 -6.35
N GLU A 91 -13.14 9.99 -7.56
CA GLU A 91 -14.13 9.06 -8.12
C GLU A 91 -14.24 7.78 -7.30
N ALA A 92 -13.10 7.20 -6.90
CA ALA A 92 -13.10 6.00 -6.07
C ALA A 92 -13.71 6.26 -4.69
N VAL A 93 -13.38 7.40 -4.08
CA VAL A 93 -13.95 7.80 -2.78
C VAL A 93 -15.46 8.04 -2.90
N ALA A 94 -15.91 8.75 -3.93
CA ALA A 94 -17.33 8.97 -4.18
C ALA A 94 -18.08 7.65 -4.40
N ALA A 95 -17.48 6.71 -5.16
CA ALA A 95 -18.07 5.40 -5.41
C ALA A 95 -18.15 4.53 -4.13
N MET A 96 -17.15 4.62 -3.23
CA MET A 96 -17.21 3.93 -1.93
C MET A 96 -18.39 4.43 -1.09
N PHE A 97 -18.53 5.76 -0.92
CA PHE A 97 -19.66 6.32 -0.19
C PHE A 97 -20.99 6.07 -0.90
N GLY A 98 -21.02 6.14 -2.24
CA GLY A 98 -22.21 5.84 -3.04
C GLY A 98 -22.68 4.39 -2.87
N ALA A 99 -21.76 3.43 -2.92
CA ALA A 99 -22.09 2.02 -2.66
C ALA A 99 -22.62 1.83 -1.22
N LEU A 100 -21.98 2.42 -0.22
CA LEU A 100 -22.43 2.35 1.17
C LEU A 100 -23.79 2.99 1.38
N LYS A 101 -24.06 4.15 0.78
CA LYS A 101 -25.37 4.81 0.83
C LYS A 101 -26.47 3.99 0.15
N ALA A 102 -26.11 3.27 -0.92
CA ALA A 102 -27.01 2.31 -1.57
C ALA A 102 -27.18 0.99 -0.79
N GLY A 103 -26.60 0.87 0.43
CA GLY A 103 -26.66 -0.35 1.24
C GLY A 103 -25.85 -1.51 0.65
N LYS A 104 -24.96 -1.24 -0.30
CA LYS A 104 -24.11 -2.28 -0.93
C LYS A 104 -22.79 -2.43 -0.19
N CYS A 105 -22.42 -3.67 0.09
CA CYS A 105 -21.05 -4.03 0.39
C CYS A 105 -20.19 -3.85 -0.86
N TYR A 106 -19.02 -3.19 -0.76
CA TYR A 106 -18.16 -2.99 -1.90
C TYR A 106 -16.85 -3.80 -1.83
N VAL A 107 -16.28 -4.08 -3.01
CA VAL A 107 -14.97 -4.71 -3.19
C VAL A 107 -14.09 -3.74 -3.96
N PRO A 108 -13.10 -3.09 -3.33
CA PRO A 108 -12.22 -2.17 -4.04
C PRO A 108 -11.20 -2.96 -4.86
N LEU A 109 -11.09 -2.64 -6.14
CA LEU A 109 -10.18 -3.26 -7.10
C LEU A 109 -9.22 -2.22 -7.66
N ASP A 110 -7.93 -2.44 -7.50
CA ASP A 110 -6.88 -1.58 -8.04
C ASP A 110 -6.64 -1.96 -9.53
N PRO A 111 -6.87 -1.04 -10.49
CA PRO A 111 -6.65 -1.31 -11.91
C PRO A 111 -5.22 -1.68 -12.29
N SER A 112 -4.25 -1.39 -11.42
CA SER A 112 -2.85 -1.76 -11.61
C SER A 112 -2.54 -3.23 -11.29
N PHE A 113 -3.50 -3.99 -10.74
CA PHE A 113 -3.31 -5.42 -10.49
C PHE A 113 -3.40 -6.23 -11.78
N PRO A 114 -2.72 -7.40 -11.84
CA PRO A 114 -2.89 -8.32 -12.96
C PRO A 114 -4.37 -8.66 -13.17
N LEU A 115 -4.81 -8.65 -14.43
CA LEU A 115 -6.21 -8.90 -14.79
C LEU A 115 -6.72 -10.25 -14.24
N SER A 116 -5.87 -11.28 -14.24
CA SER A 116 -6.20 -12.59 -13.66
C SER A 116 -6.55 -12.51 -12.17
N ASN A 117 -5.86 -11.66 -11.41
CA ASN A 117 -6.16 -11.46 -10.00
C ASN A 117 -7.52 -10.75 -9.83
N ILE A 118 -7.77 -9.73 -10.67
CA ILE A 118 -9.06 -9.01 -10.69
C ILE A 118 -10.19 -9.97 -11.00
N LEU A 119 -10.05 -10.79 -12.03
CA LEU A 119 -11.06 -11.79 -12.42
C LEU A 119 -11.31 -12.81 -11.31
N SER A 120 -10.24 -13.29 -10.67
CA SER A 120 -10.36 -14.23 -9.54
C SER A 120 -11.09 -13.61 -8.34
N ILE A 121 -10.86 -12.32 -8.05
CA ILE A 121 -11.58 -11.61 -6.99
C ILE A 121 -13.05 -11.41 -7.37
N LEU A 122 -13.35 -11.07 -8.60
CA LEU A 122 -14.73 -10.92 -9.09
C LEU A 122 -15.51 -12.25 -9.02
N GLU A 123 -14.86 -13.36 -9.39
CA GLU A 123 -15.44 -14.70 -9.28
C GLU A 123 -15.71 -15.09 -7.82
N ASP A 124 -14.75 -14.90 -6.92
CA ASP A 124 -14.90 -15.26 -5.50
C ASP A 124 -15.90 -14.36 -4.77
N SER A 125 -15.85 -13.04 -5.04
CA SER A 125 -16.76 -12.08 -4.40
C SER A 125 -18.20 -12.24 -4.85
N GLN A 126 -18.44 -12.80 -6.04
CA GLN A 126 -19.76 -12.86 -6.70
C GLN A 126 -20.38 -11.47 -6.85
N ALA A 127 -19.54 -10.45 -7.09
CA ALA A 127 -20.04 -9.11 -7.37
C ALA A 127 -20.95 -9.13 -8.61
N ASP A 128 -22.13 -8.54 -8.49
CA ASP A 128 -23.12 -8.46 -9.58
C ASP A 128 -23.07 -7.12 -10.32
N LEU A 129 -22.30 -6.18 -9.80
CA LEU A 129 -22.11 -4.84 -10.32
C LEU A 129 -20.64 -4.46 -10.32
N ILE A 130 -20.15 -3.90 -11.41
CA ILE A 130 -18.87 -3.23 -11.50
C ILE A 130 -19.12 -1.73 -11.68
N VAL A 131 -18.67 -0.95 -10.70
CA VAL A 131 -18.64 0.51 -10.79
C VAL A 131 -17.28 0.93 -11.33
N THR A 132 -17.26 1.69 -12.39
CA THR A 132 -16.06 2.07 -13.14
C THR A 132 -16.23 3.47 -13.74
N ASN A 133 -15.21 3.98 -14.42
CA ASN A 133 -15.29 5.20 -15.23
C ASN A 133 -14.84 4.92 -16.68
N THR A 134 -14.92 5.91 -17.55
CA THR A 134 -14.53 5.78 -18.95
C THR A 134 -13.06 5.34 -19.11
N GLY A 135 -12.17 5.78 -18.20
CA GLY A 135 -10.73 5.45 -18.24
C GLY A 135 -10.42 3.98 -17.93
N THR A 136 -11.12 3.39 -16.97
CA THR A 136 -10.85 2.02 -16.48
C THR A 136 -11.81 0.97 -17.07
N GLY A 137 -13.03 1.36 -17.45
CA GLY A 137 -14.10 0.45 -17.88
C GLY A 137 -13.73 -0.42 -19.09
N ALA A 138 -13.01 0.12 -20.07
CA ALA A 138 -12.61 -0.60 -21.26
C ALA A 138 -11.68 -1.80 -20.99
N ILE A 139 -10.94 -1.78 -19.88
CA ILE A 139 -10.02 -2.84 -19.48
C ILE A 139 -10.79 -4.09 -19.05
N VAL A 140 -11.83 -3.91 -18.23
CA VAL A 140 -12.62 -5.01 -17.65
C VAL A 140 -13.69 -5.50 -18.62
N ALA A 141 -14.30 -4.60 -19.40
CA ALA A 141 -15.33 -4.98 -20.38
C ALA A 141 -14.82 -5.97 -21.43
N LYS A 142 -13.54 -5.89 -21.83
CA LYS A 142 -12.92 -6.84 -22.79
C LYS A 142 -12.66 -8.22 -22.19
N ALA A 143 -12.54 -8.30 -20.88
CA ALA A 143 -12.12 -9.53 -20.20
C ALA A 143 -13.31 -10.31 -19.63
N MET A 144 -14.45 -9.66 -19.45
CA MET A 144 -15.65 -10.26 -18.87
C MET A 144 -16.71 -10.48 -19.95
N GLY A 145 -17.15 -11.73 -20.10
CA GLY A 145 -18.31 -12.07 -20.94
C GLY A 145 -19.61 -11.45 -20.38
N SER A 146 -20.69 -11.58 -21.13
CA SER A 146 -22.04 -11.10 -20.76
C SER A 146 -22.52 -11.73 -19.44
N GLY A 147 -22.69 -10.94 -18.38
CA GLY A 147 -23.31 -11.44 -17.13
C GLY A 147 -23.19 -10.54 -15.90
N ILE A 148 -22.23 -9.60 -15.85
CA ILE A 148 -22.10 -8.62 -14.78
C ILE A 148 -22.56 -7.25 -15.30
N ARG A 149 -23.34 -6.55 -14.47
CA ARG A 149 -23.77 -5.18 -14.77
C ARG A 149 -22.61 -4.20 -14.62
N PHE A 150 -22.50 -3.25 -15.54
CA PHE A 150 -21.54 -2.15 -15.47
C PHE A 150 -22.26 -0.84 -15.19
N LEU A 151 -21.69 -0.06 -14.26
CA LEU A 151 -22.08 1.32 -14.00
C LEU A 151 -20.87 2.21 -14.29
N ASN A 152 -20.93 2.98 -15.36
CA ASN A 152 -19.95 4.03 -15.61
C ASN A 152 -20.39 5.29 -14.87
N ILE A 153 -19.61 5.72 -13.88
CA ILE A 153 -19.97 6.89 -13.06
C ILE A 153 -19.95 8.20 -13.85
N ASP A 154 -19.20 8.26 -14.97
CA ASP A 154 -19.17 9.46 -15.83
C ASP A 154 -20.49 9.66 -16.58
N ASP A 155 -21.32 8.63 -16.71
CA ASP A 155 -22.63 8.68 -17.34
C ASP A 155 -23.77 8.96 -16.34
N CYS A 156 -23.46 9.05 -15.04
CA CYS A 156 -24.46 9.32 -14.01
C CYS A 156 -24.94 10.76 -14.05
N SER A 157 -26.25 10.95 -14.19
CA SER A 157 -26.87 12.27 -14.14
C SER A 157 -27.11 12.71 -12.69
N PRO A 158 -26.87 13.99 -12.34
CA PRO A 158 -27.16 14.52 -11.02
C PRO A 158 -28.66 14.76 -10.75
N GLU A 159 -29.56 14.33 -11.63
CA GLU A 159 -31.01 14.41 -11.40
C GLU A 159 -31.42 13.49 -10.25
N LEU A 160 -31.36 14.05 -9.04
CA LEU A 160 -31.84 13.38 -7.83
C LEU A 160 -33.38 13.46 -7.79
N SER A 161 -34.03 12.33 -7.62
CA SER A 161 -35.45 12.29 -7.25
C SER A 161 -35.59 12.74 -5.78
N GLU A 162 -36.51 13.63 -5.47
CA GLU A 162 -36.83 14.06 -4.09
C GLU A 162 -37.31 12.92 -3.16
N ASN A 163 -37.43 11.71 -3.69
CA ASN A 163 -37.90 10.50 -2.98
C ASN A 163 -36.77 9.50 -2.69
N ASP A 164 -35.55 9.95 -2.40
CA ASP A 164 -34.49 9.04 -1.96
C ASP A 164 -34.85 8.41 -0.61
N THR A 165 -35.33 7.18 -0.69
CA THR A 165 -35.57 6.34 0.50
C THR A 165 -34.22 6.06 1.19
N LYS A 166 -33.98 6.71 2.32
CA LYS A 166 -32.84 6.38 3.18
C LYS A 166 -32.87 4.90 3.51
N ILE A 167 -31.83 4.18 3.10
CA ILE A 167 -31.69 2.76 3.44
C ILE A 167 -31.28 2.67 4.91
N PHE A 168 -32.02 1.89 5.67
CA PHE A 168 -31.69 1.63 7.06
C PHE A 168 -30.49 0.68 7.14
N LEU A 169 -29.37 1.16 7.70
CA LEU A 169 -28.14 0.40 7.90
C LEU A 169 -27.90 0.19 9.39
N THR A 170 -27.57 -1.04 9.75
CA THR A 170 -27.13 -1.37 11.12
C THR A 170 -25.60 -1.34 11.22
N PRO A 171 -25.03 -1.23 12.42
CA PRO A 171 -23.58 -1.32 12.61
C PRO A 171 -22.98 -2.62 12.06
N ASP A 172 -23.73 -3.71 12.06
CA ASP A 172 -23.30 -5.03 11.62
C ASP A 172 -23.59 -5.30 10.12
N THR A 173 -24.21 -4.34 9.42
CA THR A 173 -24.36 -4.45 7.96
C THR A 173 -22.99 -4.53 7.29
N PRO A 174 -22.77 -5.46 6.33
CA PRO A 174 -21.57 -5.53 5.52
C PRO A 174 -21.25 -4.21 4.83
N SER A 175 -20.02 -3.73 4.95
CA SER A 175 -19.59 -2.46 4.36
C SER A 175 -18.62 -2.66 3.19
N PHE A 176 -17.61 -3.49 3.36
CA PHE A 176 -16.65 -3.80 2.30
C PHE A 176 -15.94 -5.14 2.53
N ILE A 177 -15.37 -5.67 1.45
CA ILE A 177 -14.55 -6.89 1.47
C ILE A 177 -13.17 -6.53 0.93
N LEU A 178 -12.12 -6.80 1.70
CA LEU A 178 -10.75 -6.60 1.29
C LEU A 178 -10.07 -7.94 1.04
N TYR A 179 -9.50 -8.08 -0.16
CA TYR A 179 -8.86 -9.31 -0.58
C TYR A 179 -7.38 -9.35 -0.22
N THR A 180 -6.95 -10.49 0.30
CA THR A 180 -5.54 -10.81 0.56
C THR A 180 -5.15 -12.06 -0.22
N SER A 181 -3.85 -12.23 -0.50
CA SER A 181 -3.35 -13.47 -1.11
C SER A 181 -3.52 -14.64 -0.13
N GLY A 182 -4.39 -15.58 -0.46
CA GLY A 182 -4.65 -16.75 0.37
C GLY A 182 -3.55 -17.81 0.28
N SER A 183 -3.41 -18.70 1.30
CA SER A 183 -2.43 -19.80 1.38
C SER A 183 -2.61 -20.85 0.29
N THR A 184 -3.80 -21.02 -0.19
CA THR A 184 -4.18 -21.98 -1.23
C THR A 184 -4.03 -21.45 -2.64
N GLY A 185 -3.55 -20.22 -2.82
CA GLY A 185 -3.42 -19.58 -4.12
C GLY A 185 -4.64 -18.83 -4.60
N ARG A 186 -5.80 -19.01 -4.00
CA ARG A 186 -6.99 -18.21 -4.28
C ARG A 186 -7.04 -16.98 -3.38
N PRO A 187 -7.48 -15.83 -3.88
CA PRO A 187 -7.70 -14.65 -3.06
C PRO A 187 -8.67 -14.97 -1.91
N LYS A 188 -8.41 -14.38 -0.74
CA LYS A 188 -9.23 -14.54 0.45
C LYS A 188 -9.84 -13.19 0.81
N GLY A 189 -11.17 -13.08 0.73
CA GLY A 189 -11.92 -11.88 1.08
C GLY A 189 -12.18 -11.80 2.58
N VAL A 190 -11.75 -10.72 3.22
CA VAL A 190 -12.06 -10.42 4.63
C VAL A 190 -13.23 -9.45 4.65
N LEU A 191 -14.32 -9.87 5.29
CA LEU A 191 -15.54 -9.06 5.40
C LEU A 191 -15.40 -8.02 6.49
N HIS A 192 -15.82 -6.80 6.22
CA HIS A 192 -15.92 -5.72 7.19
C HIS A 192 -17.36 -5.22 7.30
N THR A 193 -17.74 -4.78 8.51
CA THR A 193 -19.02 -4.13 8.79
C THR A 193 -18.81 -2.64 9.03
N HIS A 194 -19.88 -1.88 9.08
CA HIS A 194 -19.81 -0.47 9.50
C HIS A 194 -19.15 -0.34 10.87
N ARG A 195 -19.52 -1.19 11.84
CA ARG A 195 -18.93 -1.24 13.19
C ARG A 195 -17.42 -1.40 13.15
N THR A 196 -16.88 -2.36 12.38
CA THR A 196 -15.44 -2.59 12.32
C THR A 196 -14.67 -1.43 11.69
N ALA A 197 -15.25 -0.78 10.69
CA ALA A 197 -14.67 0.39 10.03
C ALA A 197 -14.70 1.64 10.93
N LEU A 198 -15.84 1.90 11.58
CA LEU A 198 -15.99 3.02 12.50
C LEU A 198 -15.10 2.87 13.74
N HIS A 199 -14.94 1.65 14.27
CA HIS A 199 -13.97 1.38 15.33
C HIS A 199 -12.54 1.68 14.88
N ALA A 200 -12.13 1.27 13.69
CA ALA A 200 -10.80 1.59 13.17
C ALA A 200 -10.58 3.11 13.01
N CYS A 201 -11.64 3.84 12.61
CA CYS A 201 -11.64 5.29 12.56
C CYS A 201 -11.55 5.91 13.97
N MET A 202 -12.33 5.44 14.93
CA MET A 202 -12.28 5.89 16.33
C MET A 202 -10.87 5.72 16.91
N VAL A 203 -10.26 4.55 16.71
CA VAL A 203 -8.92 4.25 17.23
C VAL A 203 -7.89 5.26 16.71
N ILE A 204 -7.83 5.52 15.40
CA ILE A 204 -6.86 6.49 14.87
C ILE A 204 -7.18 7.90 15.33
N THR A 205 -8.47 8.27 15.34
CA THR A 205 -8.92 9.61 15.75
C THR A 205 -8.48 9.91 17.17
N ASN A 206 -8.81 9.03 18.10
CA ASN A 206 -8.57 9.24 19.54
C ASN A 206 -7.10 9.03 19.92
N LEU A 207 -6.37 8.16 19.19
CA LEU A 207 -4.96 7.89 19.48
C LEU A 207 -4.06 9.09 19.16
N VAL A 208 -4.26 9.72 17.98
CA VAL A 208 -3.38 10.77 17.48
C VAL A 208 -4.09 12.10 17.24
N HIS A 209 -5.30 12.26 17.81
CA HIS A 209 -6.08 13.47 17.83
C HIS A 209 -6.34 14.04 16.43
N VAL A 210 -6.87 13.20 15.52
CA VAL A 210 -7.27 13.66 14.17
C VAL A 210 -8.36 14.72 14.30
N CYS A 211 -8.20 15.81 13.58
CA CYS A 211 -9.14 16.93 13.59
C CYS A 211 -9.42 17.46 12.18
N ALA A 212 -10.39 18.37 12.07
CA ALA A 212 -10.82 18.90 10.79
C ALA A 212 -9.74 19.71 10.04
N GLU A 213 -8.73 20.22 10.73
CA GLU A 213 -7.60 20.96 10.15
C GLU A 213 -6.55 20.04 9.53
N ASP A 214 -6.62 18.73 9.77
CA ASP A 214 -5.65 17.79 9.22
C ASP A 214 -5.75 17.65 7.70
N ARG A 215 -4.59 17.42 7.11
CA ARG A 215 -4.37 17.14 5.70
C ARG A 215 -3.67 15.78 5.60
N ILE A 216 -4.45 14.74 5.32
CA ILE A 216 -4.01 13.35 5.43
C ILE A 216 -3.63 12.81 4.06
N ALA A 217 -2.34 12.53 3.86
CA ALA A 217 -1.84 11.91 2.65
C ALA A 217 -2.24 10.42 2.57
N LEU A 218 -2.68 9.99 1.39
CA LEU A 218 -3.02 8.61 1.09
C LEU A 218 -2.19 8.09 -0.11
N PRO A 219 -0.91 7.71 0.11
CA PRO A 219 -0.06 7.13 -0.94
C PRO A 219 -0.29 5.63 -1.14
N LEU A 220 -1.16 5.02 -0.34
CA LEU A 220 -1.50 3.60 -0.40
C LEU A 220 -2.71 3.37 -1.32
N SER A 221 -2.72 2.24 -2.04
CA SER A 221 -3.89 1.83 -2.81
C SER A 221 -5.12 1.65 -1.91
N HIS A 222 -6.28 2.09 -2.38
CA HIS A 222 -7.55 1.92 -1.68
C HIS A 222 -7.99 0.45 -1.51
N SER A 223 -7.37 -0.50 -2.24
CA SER A 223 -7.55 -1.95 -2.04
C SER A 223 -6.71 -2.50 -0.88
N PHE A 224 -5.86 -1.68 -0.25
CA PHE A 224 -5.01 -2.10 0.85
C PHE A 224 -5.64 -1.75 2.19
N SER A 225 -5.72 -2.70 3.13
CA SER A 225 -6.47 -2.54 4.38
C SER A 225 -6.01 -1.34 5.23
N ALA A 226 -4.72 -1.00 5.20
CA ALA A 226 -4.22 0.16 5.94
C ALA A 226 -4.74 1.50 5.38
N SER A 227 -5.08 1.59 4.07
CA SER A 227 -5.59 2.81 3.45
C SER A 227 -6.96 3.21 3.98
N ILE A 228 -7.81 2.23 4.29
CA ILE A 228 -9.18 2.43 4.79
C ILE A 228 -9.19 3.26 6.07
N ARG A 229 -8.23 3.02 6.97
CA ARG A 229 -8.10 3.77 8.21
C ARG A 229 -7.79 5.25 7.97
N TYR A 230 -6.92 5.57 7.01
CA TYR A 230 -6.59 6.96 6.69
C TYR A 230 -7.71 7.65 5.93
N LEU A 231 -8.36 6.94 5.02
CA LEU A 231 -9.50 7.43 4.24
C LEU A 231 -10.66 7.82 5.19
N PHE A 232 -11.13 6.88 5.99
CA PHE A 232 -12.21 7.17 6.93
C PHE A 232 -11.74 8.05 8.09
N GLY A 233 -10.48 7.91 8.53
CA GLY A 233 -9.88 8.81 9.51
C GLY A 233 -9.89 10.27 9.07
N ALA A 234 -9.71 10.56 7.79
CA ALA A 234 -9.86 11.89 7.24
C ALA A 234 -11.34 12.30 7.15
N LEU A 235 -12.11 11.54 6.36
CA LEU A 235 -13.43 11.97 5.89
C LEU A 235 -14.53 11.90 6.95
N LEU A 236 -14.36 11.13 8.02
CA LEU A 236 -15.30 11.05 9.14
C LEU A 236 -14.92 11.98 10.30
N ASN A 237 -13.95 12.87 10.11
CA ASN A 237 -13.52 13.88 11.09
C ASN A 237 -13.41 15.31 10.50
N GLY A 238 -13.86 15.53 9.26
CA GLY A 238 -13.83 16.85 8.62
C GLY A 238 -12.46 17.24 8.05
N ALA A 239 -11.46 16.33 8.05
CA ALA A 239 -10.13 16.55 7.52
C ALA A 239 -10.09 16.43 5.98
N THR A 240 -9.03 16.93 5.36
CA THR A 240 -8.83 16.80 3.92
C THR A 240 -8.04 15.53 3.60
N LEU A 241 -8.59 14.65 2.77
CA LEU A 241 -7.89 13.50 2.20
C LEU A 241 -7.10 13.93 0.96
N LEU A 242 -5.86 13.52 0.87
CA LEU A 242 -4.94 13.83 -0.21
C LEU A 242 -4.44 12.53 -0.86
N PRO A 243 -5.16 11.97 -1.85
CA PRO A 243 -4.70 10.80 -2.59
C PRO A 243 -3.43 11.13 -3.39
N PHE A 244 -2.46 10.21 -3.38
CA PHE A 244 -1.22 10.32 -4.15
C PHE A 244 -0.90 8.98 -4.83
N ASN A 245 -0.70 9.00 -6.13
CA ASN A 245 -0.38 7.79 -6.88
C ASN A 245 1.11 7.49 -6.85
N LEU A 246 1.56 6.86 -5.77
CA LEU A 246 2.97 6.55 -5.56
C LEU A 246 3.57 5.63 -6.66
N LYS A 247 2.77 4.75 -7.26
CA LYS A 247 3.23 3.85 -8.33
C LYS A 247 3.56 4.62 -9.62
N LYS A 248 2.79 5.68 -9.90
CA LYS A 248 2.96 6.51 -11.10
C LYS A 248 4.07 7.56 -10.91
N GLU A 249 4.08 8.20 -9.75
CA GLU A 249 4.86 9.42 -9.50
C GLU A 249 6.18 9.15 -8.76
N GLY A 250 6.25 8.06 -8.00
CA GLY A 250 7.45 7.67 -7.25
C GLY A 250 7.62 8.38 -5.92
N ILE A 251 8.61 7.89 -5.13
CA ILE A 251 8.83 8.37 -3.77
C ILE A 251 9.50 9.77 -3.74
N ALA A 252 10.27 10.12 -4.76
CA ALA A 252 10.90 11.44 -4.86
C ALA A 252 9.84 12.54 -5.04
N ALA A 253 8.85 12.31 -5.91
CA ALA A 253 7.72 13.21 -6.07
C ALA A 253 6.88 13.31 -4.79
N LEU A 254 6.72 12.21 -4.03
CA LEU A 254 6.04 12.25 -2.73
C LEU A 254 6.73 13.21 -1.75
N VAL A 255 8.07 13.20 -1.71
CA VAL A 255 8.87 14.11 -0.85
C VAL A 255 8.54 15.58 -1.12
N GLU A 256 8.53 15.99 -2.39
CA GLU A 256 8.18 17.34 -2.79
C GLU A 256 6.70 17.66 -2.50
N TRP A 257 5.82 16.74 -2.83
CA TRP A 257 4.40 16.92 -2.75
C TRP A 257 3.88 17.04 -1.30
N LEU A 258 4.45 16.30 -0.34
CA LEU A 258 4.08 16.39 1.08
C LEU A 258 4.28 17.82 1.62
N ASP A 259 5.37 18.47 1.24
CA ASP A 259 5.67 19.85 1.64
C ASP A 259 4.74 20.84 0.94
N GLN A 260 4.61 20.75 -0.39
CA GLN A 260 3.74 21.61 -1.20
C GLN A 260 2.27 21.56 -0.78
N GLN A 261 1.77 20.38 -0.39
CA GLN A 261 0.40 20.19 0.05
C GLN A 261 0.20 20.46 1.55
N ALA A 262 1.22 20.93 2.27
CA ALA A 262 1.17 21.16 3.71
C ALA A 262 0.55 19.96 4.46
N VAL A 263 1.04 18.74 4.14
CA VAL A 263 0.53 17.51 4.72
C VAL A 263 0.83 17.46 6.21
N THR A 264 -0.18 17.13 7.02
CA THR A 264 -0.04 17.00 8.48
C THR A 264 0.18 15.56 8.91
N MET A 265 -0.37 14.59 8.16
CA MET A 265 -0.28 13.18 8.48
C MET A 265 -0.01 12.35 7.22
N CYS A 266 0.92 11.41 7.30
CA CYS A 266 1.25 10.50 6.20
C CYS A 266 1.40 9.06 6.69
N GLY A 267 0.71 8.11 6.04
CA GLY A 267 0.81 6.68 6.32
C GLY A 267 1.59 5.94 5.24
N LEU A 268 2.64 5.21 5.65
CA LEU A 268 3.55 4.48 4.78
C LEU A 268 3.71 3.03 5.25
N THR A 269 4.08 2.13 4.34
CA THR A 269 4.62 0.83 4.77
C THR A 269 6.05 1.00 5.28
N GLY A 270 6.58 0.03 6.02
CA GLY A 270 7.96 0.11 6.53
C GLY A 270 8.99 0.34 5.41
N SER A 271 8.86 -0.32 4.27
CA SER A 271 9.74 -0.14 3.10
C SER A 271 9.58 1.24 2.45
N MET A 272 8.36 1.74 2.30
CA MET A 272 8.12 3.10 1.79
C MET A 272 8.70 4.14 2.73
N PHE A 273 8.54 3.95 4.05
CA PHE A 273 9.08 4.86 5.06
C PHE A 273 10.62 4.95 5.00
N ARG A 274 11.31 3.80 4.89
CA ARG A 274 12.76 3.76 4.70
C ARG A 274 13.23 4.53 3.47
N GLN A 275 12.51 4.36 2.36
CA GLN A 275 12.84 5.07 1.13
C GLN A 275 12.55 6.56 1.21
N PHE A 276 11.42 6.94 1.82
CA PHE A 276 11.12 8.33 2.12
C PHE A 276 12.25 8.97 2.92
N LEU A 277 12.70 8.34 4.01
CA LEU A 277 13.82 8.83 4.82
C LEU A 277 15.15 8.87 4.04
N SER A 278 15.35 7.97 3.07
CA SER A 278 16.56 7.99 2.23
C SER A 278 16.54 9.18 1.28
N GLN A 279 15.41 9.49 0.66
CA GLN A 279 15.26 10.65 -0.23
C GLN A 279 15.41 11.97 0.53
N LEU A 280 15.01 12.02 1.81
CA LEU A 280 15.22 13.19 2.65
C LEU A 280 16.70 13.50 2.92
N ALA A 281 17.60 12.53 2.74
CA ALA A 281 19.03 12.75 2.95
C ALA A 281 19.59 13.84 2.05
N ASP A 282 19.04 13.95 0.85
CA ASP A 282 19.51 14.85 -0.21
C ASP A 282 18.58 16.08 -0.40
N SER A 283 17.54 16.22 0.46
CA SER A 283 16.58 17.32 0.37
C SER A 283 16.77 18.35 1.48
N ASN A 284 16.53 19.63 1.15
CA ASN A 284 16.51 20.74 2.13
C ASN A 284 15.10 20.98 2.70
N LYS A 285 14.20 20.00 2.64
CA LYS A 285 12.81 20.15 3.09
C LYS A 285 12.69 20.08 4.60
N THR A 286 11.83 20.90 5.16
CA THR A 286 11.66 21.06 6.62
C THR A 286 10.34 20.50 7.14
N TYR A 287 9.35 20.26 6.29
CA TYR A 287 8.01 19.72 6.63
C TYR A 287 7.36 20.38 7.86
N PRO A 288 7.15 21.69 7.86
CA PRO A 288 6.70 22.43 9.05
C PRO A 288 5.32 22.01 9.52
N PHE A 289 4.54 21.34 8.68
CA PHE A 289 3.17 20.89 8.98
C PHE A 289 3.07 19.42 9.32
N LEU A 290 4.08 18.59 8.99
CA LEU A 290 4.03 17.15 9.18
C LEU A 290 4.17 16.80 10.66
N ARG A 291 3.04 16.63 11.32
CA ARG A 291 2.97 16.28 12.75
C ARG A 291 3.02 14.79 13.04
N LEU A 292 2.65 13.96 12.04
CA LEU A 292 2.58 12.51 12.22
C LEU A 292 2.99 11.73 10.98
N CYS A 293 3.88 10.76 11.17
CA CYS A 293 4.18 9.70 10.22
C CYS A 293 3.74 8.35 10.79
N TYR A 294 2.94 7.59 10.04
CA TYR A 294 2.70 6.19 10.34
C TYR A 294 3.63 5.29 9.56
N ALA A 295 4.23 4.30 10.25
CA ALA A 295 4.96 3.21 9.62
C ALA A 295 4.39 1.88 10.12
N GLY A 296 3.96 1.00 9.21
CA GLY A 296 3.33 -0.26 9.59
C GLY A 296 3.24 -1.25 8.45
N SER A 297 2.47 -2.32 8.65
CA SER A 297 2.34 -3.47 7.74
C SER A 297 3.62 -4.28 7.53
N GLU A 298 4.77 -3.75 7.89
CA GLU A 298 6.09 -4.36 7.92
C GLU A 298 6.82 -3.93 9.19
N SER A 299 7.85 -4.68 9.58
CA SER A 299 8.67 -4.32 10.74
C SER A 299 9.42 -3.00 10.50
N VAL A 300 9.39 -2.14 11.50
CA VAL A 300 10.20 -0.91 11.57
C VAL A 300 11.47 -1.25 12.36
N SER A 301 12.62 -0.89 11.84
CA SER A 301 13.91 -1.14 12.50
C SER A 301 14.32 0.03 13.39
N LYS A 302 15.25 -0.24 14.33
CA LYS A 302 15.92 0.83 15.10
C LYS A 302 16.59 1.85 14.17
N ASN A 303 17.23 1.40 13.10
CA ASN A 303 17.86 2.28 12.12
C ASN A 303 16.85 3.21 11.42
N ASP A 304 15.62 2.75 11.17
CA ASP A 304 14.56 3.60 10.64
C ASP A 304 14.20 4.71 11.64
N VAL A 305 14.14 4.38 12.93
CA VAL A 305 13.89 5.37 13.98
C VAL A 305 15.06 6.35 14.13
N ASP A 306 16.29 5.87 14.08
CA ASP A 306 17.48 6.73 14.17
C ASP A 306 17.52 7.74 12.99
N ARG A 307 17.19 7.28 11.77
CA ARG A 307 17.04 8.16 10.58
C ARG A 307 15.88 9.15 10.72
N TYR A 308 14.72 8.69 11.21
CA TYR A 308 13.58 9.56 11.50
C TYR A 308 13.97 10.69 12.45
N LYS A 309 14.71 10.38 13.52
CA LYS A 309 15.15 11.38 14.50
C LYS A 309 16.01 12.47 13.89
N ILE A 310 16.83 12.13 12.89
CA ILE A 310 17.74 13.06 12.21
C ILE A 310 17.02 13.85 11.10
N ARG A 311 16.09 13.22 10.37
CA ARG A 311 15.59 13.74 9.09
C ARG A 311 14.26 14.48 9.16
N LEU A 312 13.41 14.13 10.12
CA LEU A 312 12.12 14.80 10.27
C LEU A 312 12.16 15.85 11.38
N PRO A 313 11.24 16.83 11.39
CA PRO A 313 11.15 17.84 12.43
C PRO A 313 10.96 17.28 13.84
N ASP A 314 11.33 18.06 14.86
CA ASP A 314 11.20 17.65 16.26
C ASP A 314 9.75 17.44 16.70
N HIS A 315 8.81 18.16 16.10
CA HIS A 315 7.38 18.04 16.38
C HIS A 315 6.72 16.87 15.67
N THR A 316 7.40 16.22 14.69
CA THR A 316 6.84 15.06 14.01
C THR A 316 6.91 13.83 14.90
N ILE A 317 5.79 13.16 15.15
CA ILE A 317 5.73 11.89 15.87
C ILE A 317 5.70 10.74 14.87
N LEU A 318 6.45 9.69 15.13
CA LEU A 318 6.39 8.43 14.41
C LEU A 318 5.45 7.47 15.15
N ALA A 319 4.44 6.96 14.48
CA ALA A 319 3.55 5.93 14.99
C ALA A 319 3.85 4.58 14.32
N ALA A 320 4.53 3.69 15.04
CA ALA A 320 4.71 2.30 14.59
C ALA A 320 3.44 1.51 14.90
N ASN A 321 2.91 0.79 13.90
CA ASN A 321 1.60 0.15 14.00
C ASN A 321 1.65 -1.31 13.56
N MET A 322 1.08 -2.19 14.37
CA MET A 322 0.76 -3.57 14.00
C MET A 322 -0.74 -3.69 13.75
N GLY A 323 -1.11 -4.21 12.58
CA GLY A 323 -2.49 -4.44 12.20
C GLY A 323 -2.63 -5.58 11.21
N LEU A 324 -3.83 -6.13 11.17
CA LEU A 324 -4.22 -7.27 10.33
C LEU A 324 -5.54 -6.92 9.66
N ASN A 325 -5.79 -7.45 8.47
CA ASN A 325 -7.05 -7.20 7.79
C ASN A 325 -8.23 -7.68 8.64
N GLU A 326 -8.08 -8.84 9.26
CA GLU A 326 -9.10 -9.52 10.07
C GLU A 326 -9.41 -8.83 11.41
N ALA A 327 -8.49 -8.02 11.90
CA ALA A 327 -8.60 -7.40 13.23
C ALA A 327 -8.40 -5.87 13.24
N GLY A 328 -8.09 -5.26 12.11
CA GLY A 328 -7.70 -3.85 12.04
C GLY A 328 -6.37 -3.58 12.77
N ALA A 329 -6.18 -2.36 13.28
CA ALA A 329 -5.06 -2.07 14.17
C ALA A 329 -5.21 -2.84 15.47
N ILE A 330 -4.13 -3.51 15.91
CA ILE A 330 -4.12 -4.28 17.16
C ILE A 330 -3.19 -3.69 18.20
N CYS A 331 -2.03 -3.17 17.78
CA CYS A 331 -1.08 -2.48 18.65
C CYS A 331 -0.53 -1.23 17.97
N ASN A 332 -0.09 -0.28 18.79
CA ASN A 332 0.57 0.93 18.34
C ASN A 332 1.65 1.35 19.34
N LEU A 333 2.75 1.92 18.84
CA LEU A 333 3.79 2.56 19.62
C LEU A 333 4.03 3.96 19.06
N LEU A 334 3.87 4.98 19.90
CA LEU A 334 4.22 6.36 19.57
C LEU A 334 5.69 6.62 19.92
N ILE A 335 6.41 7.22 19.00
CA ILE A 335 7.86 7.44 19.08
C ILE A 335 8.13 8.91 18.79
N ASP A 336 8.78 9.59 19.69
CA ASP A 336 9.31 10.95 19.49
C ASP A 336 10.85 10.95 19.42
N LYS A 337 11.45 12.12 19.38
CA LYS A 337 12.92 12.28 19.30
C LYS A 337 13.66 11.75 20.53
N THR A 338 12.98 11.63 21.68
CA THR A 338 13.58 11.20 22.95
C THR A 338 13.39 9.71 23.20
N THR A 339 12.48 9.05 22.48
CA THR A 339 12.19 7.62 22.67
C THR A 339 13.40 6.75 22.33
N GLU A 340 13.84 5.92 23.26
CA GLU A 340 14.90 4.94 23.03
C GLU A 340 14.32 3.59 22.60
N ILE A 341 14.90 3.01 21.55
CA ILE A 341 14.52 1.68 21.05
C ILE A 341 15.59 0.68 21.49
N CYS A 342 15.17 -0.24 22.36
CA CYS A 342 15.99 -1.36 22.78
C CYS A 342 15.89 -2.50 21.76
N GLY A 343 17.03 -2.96 21.24
CA GLY A 343 17.07 -4.00 20.21
C GLY A 343 17.06 -3.47 18.77
N SER A 344 17.03 -4.37 17.79
CA SER A 344 17.15 -4.05 16.36
C SER A 344 15.80 -3.73 15.70
N ILE A 345 14.69 -4.18 16.28
CA ILE A 345 13.33 -4.03 15.76
C ILE A 345 12.49 -3.26 16.78
N VAL A 346 11.68 -2.34 16.28
CA VAL A 346 10.70 -1.58 17.07
C VAL A 346 9.62 -2.55 17.58
N PRO A 347 9.25 -2.53 18.87
CA PRO A 347 8.14 -3.31 19.39
C PRO A 347 6.83 -3.00 18.64
N ALA A 348 5.92 -3.97 18.60
CA ALA A 348 4.56 -3.74 18.08
C ALA A 348 3.79 -2.70 18.92
N GLY A 349 4.22 -2.53 20.18
CA GLY A 349 3.70 -1.53 21.09
C GLY A 349 2.53 -2.03 21.94
N TYR A 350 1.65 -1.11 22.30
CA TYR A 350 0.56 -1.36 23.25
C TYR A 350 -0.75 -1.63 22.51
N PRO A 351 -1.61 -2.51 23.07
CA PRO A 351 -2.93 -2.77 22.52
C PRO A 351 -3.72 -1.47 22.31
N VAL A 352 -4.40 -1.35 21.18
CA VAL A 352 -5.28 -0.21 20.92
C VAL A 352 -6.62 -0.38 21.64
N GLU A 353 -7.36 0.71 21.76
CA GLU A 353 -8.68 0.72 22.40
C GLU A 353 -9.62 -0.33 21.81
N GLY A 354 -10.34 -1.08 22.66
CA GLY A 354 -11.24 -2.14 22.25
C GLY A 354 -10.58 -3.45 21.82
N LYS A 355 -9.24 -3.57 21.94
CA LYS A 355 -8.49 -4.80 21.63
C LYS A 355 -7.76 -5.30 22.88
N GLU A 356 -7.84 -6.61 23.11
CA GLU A 356 -7.05 -7.31 24.11
C GLU A 356 -6.14 -8.30 23.39
N ILE A 357 -4.85 -8.24 23.68
CA ILE A 357 -3.86 -9.17 23.16
C ILE A 357 -3.66 -10.30 24.16
N ILE A 358 -3.77 -11.51 23.67
CA ILE A 358 -3.55 -12.76 24.41
C ILE A 358 -2.43 -13.50 23.70
N LEU A 359 -1.53 -14.10 24.45
CA LEU A 359 -0.51 -15.00 23.91
C LEU A 359 -0.88 -16.43 24.26
N LEU A 360 -0.89 -17.33 23.26
CA LEU A 360 -1.32 -18.72 23.40
C LEU A 360 -0.15 -19.66 23.05
N ASP A 361 -0.03 -20.76 23.79
CA ASP A 361 0.87 -21.86 23.44
C ASP A 361 0.26 -22.77 22.35
N ASP A 362 0.95 -23.87 22.04
CA ASP A 362 0.47 -24.83 21.02
C ASP A 362 -0.76 -25.66 21.48
N ALA A 363 -1.07 -25.67 22.78
CA ALA A 363 -2.28 -26.28 23.33
C ALA A 363 -3.47 -25.28 23.32
N GLY A 364 -3.24 -24.00 23.00
CA GLY A 364 -4.25 -22.95 23.05
C GLY A 364 -4.43 -22.32 24.42
N GLU A 365 -3.54 -22.62 25.38
CA GLU A 365 -3.57 -22.08 26.73
C GLU A 365 -2.79 -20.74 26.79
N ARG A 366 -3.23 -19.84 27.67
CA ARG A 366 -2.57 -18.53 27.85
C ARG A 366 -1.18 -18.70 28.45
N VAL A 367 -0.18 -18.08 27.83
CA VAL A 367 1.17 -18.00 28.37
C VAL A 367 1.36 -16.71 29.20
N GLY A 368 2.35 -16.75 30.09
CA GLY A 368 2.68 -15.62 30.97
C GLY A 368 3.49 -14.51 30.28
N ILE A 369 3.79 -13.47 31.08
CA ILE A 369 4.69 -12.38 30.70
C ILE A 369 6.05 -12.95 30.33
N ASP A 370 6.75 -12.32 29.37
CA ASP A 370 8.06 -12.71 28.84
C ASP A 370 8.12 -14.12 28.21
N THR A 371 6.99 -14.78 28.03
CA THR A 371 6.88 -16.07 27.35
C THR A 371 6.42 -15.88 25.90
N ILE A 372 6.99 -16.68 24.99
CA ILE A 372 6.63 -16.64 23.57
C ILE A 372 5.33 -17.44 23.38
N GLY A 373 4.37 -16.84 22.65
CA GLY A 373 3.13 -17.49 22.26
C GLY A 373 2.59 -16.94 20.94
N GLU A 374 1.58 -17.62 20.40
CA GLU A 374 0.81 -17.12 19.25
C GLU A 374 -0.02 -15.92 19.70
N ILE A 375 0.09 -14.81 18.94
CA ILE A 375 -0.70 -13.62 19.19
C ILE A 375 -2.15 -13.89 18.82
N ALA A 376 -3.04 -13.78 19.79
CA ALA A 376 -4.49 -13.85 19.63
C ALA A 376 -5.11 -12.50 20.02
N VAL A 377 -6.12 -12.08 19.29
CA VAL A 377 -6.79 -10.79 19.51
C VAL A 377 -8.22 -11.03 19.97
N ARG A 378 -8.57 -10.61 21.17
CA ARG A 378 -9.94 -10.65 21.72
C ARG A 378 -10.59 -9.28 21.58
N SER A 379 -11.78 -9.22 20.91
CA SER A 379 -12.47 -7.96 20.67
C SER A 379 -13.91 -8.17 20.16
N ASP A 380 -14.78 -7.19 20.37
CA ASP A 380 -16.10 -7.08 19.72
C ASP A 380 -15.98 -6.51 18.29
N TYR A 381 -14.82 -5.95 17.93
CA TYR A 381 -14.57 -5.23 16.68
C TYR A 381 -13.67 -6.03 15.71
N LEU A 382 -13.76 -7.35 15.74
CA LEU A 382 -13.12 -8.22 14.75
C LEU A 382 -13.98 -8.31 13.48
N SER A 383 -13.33 -8.55 12.34
CA SER A 383 -14.06 -8.95 11.12
C SER A 383 -15.07 -10.05 11.42
N PRO A 384 -16.25 -10.07 10.79
CA PRO A 384 -17.16 -11.23 10.87
C PRO A 384 -16.51 -12.52 10.43
N GLY A 385 -15.52 -12.46 9.55
CA GLY A 385 -14.78 -13.61 9.03
C GLY A 385 -14.42 -13.46 7.56
N TYR A 386 -14.17 -14.58 6.93
CA TYR A 386 -13.83 -14.65 5.53
C TYR A 386 -15.08 -14.81 4.67
N TRP A 387 -15.16 -14.01 3.62
CA TRP A 387 -16.29 -14.01 2.70
C TRP A 387 -16.49 -15.41 2.10
N ARG A 388 -17.69 -15.97 2.27
CA ARG A 388 -18.09 -17.29 1.76
C ARG A 388 -17.18 -18.47 2.17
N GLN A 389 -16.39 -18.31 3.24
CA GLN A 389 -15.49 -19.34 3.77
C GLN A 389 -15.78 -19.63 5.26
N PRO A 390 -16.93 -20.21 5.60
CA PRO A 390 -17.34 -20.43 7.00
C PRO A 390 -16.41 -21.40 7.74
N GLU A 391 -15.89 -22.42 7.08
CA GLU A 391 -14.97 -23.38 7.68
C GLU A 391 -13.65 -22.70 8.08
N LEU A 392 -13.06 -21.93 7.18
CA LEU A 392 -11.85 -21.14 7.48
C LEU A 392 -12.12 -20.12 8.57
N THR A 393 -13.29 -19.48 8.54
CA THR A 393 -13.70 -18.54 9.60
C THR A 393 -13.73 -19.23 10.95
N ALA A 394 -14.35 -20.40 11.06
CA ALA A 394 -14.45 -21.16 12.30
C ALA A 394 -13.08 -21.60 12.85
N THR A 395 -12.07 -21.85 11.99
CA THR A 395 -10.72 -22.20 12.44
C THR A 395 -9.90 -21.01 12.95
N LYS A 396 -10.22 -19.78 12.52
CA LYS A 396 -9.44 -18.57 12.85
C LYS A 396 -10.14 -17.68 13.85
N PHE A 397 -11.46 -17.67 13.88
CA PHE A 397 -12.26 -16.83 14.77
C PHE A 397 -13.00 -17.72 15.77
N LEU A 398 -12.45 -17.81 16.99
CA LEU A 398 -13.02 -18.61 18.05
C LEU A 398 -14.08 -17.80 18.80
N THR A 399 -15.11 -18.49 19.29
CA THR A 399 -16.08 -17.92 20.24
C THR A 399 -15.41 -17.79 21.62
N GLY A 400 -15.49 -16.61 22.22
CA GLY A 400 -14.97 -16.40 23.57
C GLY A 400 -15.74 -17.23 24.63
N GLU A 401 -15.06 -17.55 25.74
CA GLU A 401 -15.68 -18.28 26.87
C GLU A 401 -16.88 -17.53 27.45
N SER A 402 -17.91 -18.30 27.79
CA SER A 402 -19.14 -18.02 28.52
C SER A 402 -19.37 -16.57 28.98
N ASN A 403 -20.40 -15.93 28.45
CA ASN A 403 -21.04 -14.65 28.75
C ASN A 403 -20.62 -13.41 27.97
N GLY A 404 -19.75 -13.48 26.93
CA GLY A 404 -19.33 -12.31 26.18
C GLY A 404 -19.57 -12.42 24.68
N THR A 405 -19.91 -11.30 24.06
CA THR A 405 -19.96 -11.10 22.61
C THR A 405 -18.58 -11.17 21.97
N LYS A 406 -17.51 -11.07 22.79
CA LYS A 406 -16.12 -10.97 22.34
C LYS A 406 -15.63 -12.26 21.67
N ARG A 407 -15.19 -12.12 20.43
CA ARG A 407 -14.54 -13.19 19.66
C ARG A 407 -13.04 -13.11 19.82
N ILE A 408 -12.34 -14.21 19.52
CA ILE A 408 -10.89 -14.32 19.55
C ILE A 408 -10.42 -14.64 18.12
N TYR A 409 -9.50 -13.84 17.57
CA TYR A 409 -8.88 -14.11 16.28
C TYR A 409 -7.44 -14.61 16.49
N LEU A 410 -7.14 -15.78 15.91
CA LEU A 410 -5.81 -16.40 15.90
C LEU A 410 -5.00 -15.85 14.71
N THR A 411 -3.97 -15.04 15.01
CA THR A 411 -3.26 -14.30 13.96
C THR A 411 -2.28 -15.16 13.15
N GLY A 412 -1.76 -16.23 13.74
CA GLY A 412 -0.64 -16.99 13.21
C GLY A 412 0.72 -16.29 13.39
N ASP A 413 0.75 -15.16 14.08
CA ASP A 413 1.96 -14.41 14.42
C ASP A 413 2.43 -14.80 15.82
N LEU A 414 3.74 -14.85 16.07
CA LEU A 414 4.34 -15.07 17.37
C LEU A 414 4.74 -13.77 18.04
N GLY A 415 4.55 -13.68 19.33
CA GLY A 415 4.92 -12.52 20.13
C GLY A 415 5.33 -12.86 21.53
N ARG A 416 5.84 -11.83 22.22
CA ARG A 416 6.17 -11.85 23.65
C ARG A 416 5.68 -10.55 24.26
N MET A 417 5.00 -10.63 25.38
CA MET A 417 4.52 -9.47 26.14
C MET A 417 5.51 -9.13 27.24
N SER A 418 6.03 -7.91 27.27
CA SER A 418 6.87 -7.44 28.38
C SER A 418 6.04 -7.02 29.60
N PRO A 419 6.68 -6.87 30.79
CA PRO A 419 5.96 -6.56 32.04
C PRO A 419 5.15 -5.26 32.03
N ASP A 420 5.53 -4.29 31.20
CA ASP A 420 4.80 -3.02 30.98
C ASP A 420 3.61 -3.15 30.02
N GLY A 421 3.35 -4.35 29.50
CA GLY A 421 2.28 -4.62 28.54
C GLY A 421 2.61 -4.30 27.07
N CYS A 422 3.88 -4.02 26.75
CA CYS A 422 4.33 -3.81 25.40
C CYS A 422 4.50 -5.14 24.65
N LEU A 423 3.90 -5.28 23.47
CA LEU A 423 4.00 -6.46 22.62
C LEU A 423 5.25 -6.38 21.74
N HIS A 424 6.05 -7.44 21.75
CA HIS A 424 7.15 -7.66 20.83
C HIS A 424 6.75 -8.69 19.77
N TYR A 425 6.77 -8.31 18.50
CA TYR A 425 6.53 -9.20 17.37
C TYR A 425 7.78 -10.03 17.07
N LEU A 426 7.61 -11.36 16.92
CA LEU A 426 8.72 -12.31 16.76
C LEU A 426 8.68 -13.07 15.42
N GLY A 427 7.72 -12.75 14.56
CA GLY A 427 7.57 -13.42 13.28
C GLY A 427 6.28 -14.23 13.17
N ARG A 428 6.15 -14.99 12.06
CA ARG A 428 4.96 -15.83 11.82
C ARG A 428 5.17 -17.26 12.29
N LYS A 429 4.08 -17.85 12.81
CA LYS A 429 4.03 -19.28 13.15
C LYS A 429 4.05 -20.14 11.88
N ASP A 430 3.37 -19.70 10.83
CA ASP A 430 3.43 -20.24 9.49
C ASP A 430 4.45 -19.46 8.63
N LEU A 431 4.82 -20.01 7.48
CA LEU A 431 5.86 -19.45 6.61
C LEU A 431 5.39 -18.25 5.76
N MET A 432 4.37 -17.55 6.18
CA MET A 432 3.93 -16.34 5.50
C MET A 432 4.85 -15.17 5.86
N VAL A 433 5.38 -14.49 4.86
CA VAL A 433 6.27 -13.35 5.04
C VAL A 433 5.64 -12.09 4.48
N LYS A 434 5.86 -10.96 5.12
CA LYS A 434 5.41 -9.67 4.61
C LYS A 434 6.48 -9.07 3.71
N ILE A 435 6.14 -8.88 2.43
CA ILE A 435 6.98 -8.22 1.43
C ILE A 435 6.25 -6.96 0.97
N ARG A 436 6.82 -5.79 1.20
CA ARG A 436 6.24 -4.49 0.83
C ARG A 436 4.78 -4.31 1.30
N GLY A 437 4.48 -4.80 2.50
CA GLY A 437 3.13 -4.75 3.07
C GLY A 437 2.19 -5.88 2.65
N TYR A 438 2.55 -6.66 1.63
CA TYR A 438 1.75 -7.80 1.15
C TYR A 438 2.18 -9.09 1.84
N ASN A 439 1.21 -9.90 2.22
CA ASN A 439 1.46 -11.24 2.73
C ASN A 439 1.85 -12.16 1.56
N VAL A 440 3.03 -12.76 1.64
CA VAL A 440 3.52 -13.72 0.66
C VAL A 440 3.72 -15.07 1.33
N GLU A 441 3.08 -16.07 0.77
CA GLU A 441 3.26 -17.45 1.18
C GLU A 441 4.41 -18.07 0.40
N THR A 442 5.52 -18.24 1.08
CA THR A 442 6.72 -18.80 0.47
C THR A 442 6.50 -20.22 -0.08
N PRO A 443 5.70 -21.11 0.54
CA PRO A 443 5.43 -22.44 -0.02
C PRO A 443 4.74 -22.42 -1.39
N ARG A 444 3.89 -21.43 -1.65
CA ARG A 444 3.24 -21.28 -2.95
C ARG A 444 4.25 -20.96 -4.05
N VAL A 445 5.19 -20.07 -3.75
CA VAL A 445 6.27 -19.72 -4.66
C VAL A 445 7.19 -20.92 -4.89
N GLU A 446 7.52 -21.66 -3.83
CA GLU A 446 8.31 -22.89 -3.89
C GLU A 446 7.65 -23.94 -4.81
N THR A 447 6.35 -24.18 -4.63
CA THR A 447 5.59 -25.11 -5.47
C THR A 447 5.64 -24.73 -6.94
N ALA A 448 5.45 -23.44 -7.25
CA ALA A 448 5.50 -22.96 -8.62
C ALA A 448 6.91 -23.10 -9.24
N LEU A 449 7.96 -22.87 -8.46
CA LEU A 449 9.35 -23.05 -8.91
C LEU A 449 9.68 -24.54 -9.19
N LEU A 450 9.13 -25.45 -8.40
CA LEU A 450 9.31 -26.91 -8.59
C LEU A 450 8.70 -27.45 -9.90
N GLU A 451 7.77 -26.70 -10.52
CA GLU A 451 7.24 -27.09 -11.83
C GLU A 451 8.22 -26.85 -12.99
N HIS A 452 9.30 -26.10 -12.75
CA HIS A 452 10.35 -25.94 -13.75
C HIS A 452 11.20 -27.22 -13.86
N PRO A 453 11.38 -27.81 -15.07
CA PRO A 453 12.09 -29.09 -15.22
C PRO A 453 13.53 -29.08 -14.70
N GLY A 454 14.17 -27.91 -14.68
CA GLY A 454 15.55 -27.75 -14.18
C GLY A 454 15.64 -27.58 -12.65
N VAL A 455 14.52 -27.57 -11.91
CA VAL A 455 14.48 -27.38 -10.45
C VAL A 455 14.16 -28.70 -9.76
N LYS A 456 15.09 -29.20 -8.96
CA LYS A 456 14.92 -30.42 -8.14
C LYS A 456 14.30 -30.11 -6.79
N GLN A 457 14.76 -29.03 -6.14
CA GLN A 457 14.24 -28.56 -4.86
C GLN A 457 14.27 -27.02 -4.84
N ALA A 458 13.33 -26.43 -4.12
CA ALA A 458 13.26 -24.99 -3.92
C ALA A 458 12.90 -24.68 -2.46
N ALA A 459 13.54 -23.64 -1.91
CA ALA A 459 13.16 -23.05 -0.64
C ALA A 459 13.13 -21.53 -0.81
N VAL A 460 12.07 -20.89 -0.35
CA VAL A 460 11.90 -19.43 -0.43
C VAL A 460 11.82 -18.86 0.97
N VAL A 461 12.65 -17.87 1.25
CA VAL A 461 12.66 -17.14 2.53
C VAL A 461 12.68 -15.65 2.29
N ALA A 462 12.14 -14.89 3.22
CA ALA A 462 12.36 -13.46 3.27
C ALA A 462 13.69 -13.18 3.97
N ARG A 463 14.53 -12.38 3.35
CA ARG A 463 15.80 -11.91 3.90
C ARG A 463 15.83 -10.40 3.88
N GLN A 464 16.42 -9.83 4.90
CA GLN A 464 16.67 -8.40 4.96
C GLN A 464 17.94 -8.10 4.18
N ASN A 465 17.88 -7.14 3.24
CA ASN A 465 19.07 -6.64 2.55
C ASN A 465 19.85 -5.64 3.44
N HIS A 466 20.99 -5.16 2.97
CA HIS A 466 21.82 -4.17 3.71
C HIS A 466 21.08 -2.87 4.02
N ASN A 467 20.07 -2.53 3.21
CA ASN A 467 19.24 -1.34 3.41
C ASN A 467 18.06 -1.55 4.38
N GLY A 468 17.90 -2.75 4.93
CA GLY A 468 16.81 -3.10 5.84
C GLY A 468 15.52 -3.54 5.15
N ASP A 469 15.46 -3.62 3.81
CA ASP A 469 14.27 -4.05 3.08
C ASP A 469 14.15 -5.57 3.05
N MET A 470 12.93 -6.07 3.25
CA MET A 470 12.65 -7.50 3.12
C MET A 470 12.53 -7.88 1.64
N LYS A 471 13.41 -8.79 1.19
CA LYS A 471 13.41 -9.37 -0.16
C LYS A 471 13.16 -10.87 -0.09
N LEU A 472 12.39 -11.40 -1.06
CA LEU A 472 12.29 -12.84 -1.25
C LEU A 472 13.56 -13.36 -1.90
N THR A 473 14.15 -14.36 -1.26
CA THR A 473 15.30 -15.10 -1.77
C THR A 473 14.88 -16.55 -2.00
N ALA A 474 15.03 -17.04 -3.25
CA ALA A 474 14.80 -18.42 -3.61
C ALA A 474 16.12 -19.18 -3.64
N TYR A 475 16.20 -20.27 -2.90
CA TYR A 475 17.31 -21.23 -2.93
C TYR A 475 16.91 -22.40 -3.81
N ILE A 476 17.72 -22.68 -4.84
CA ILE A 476 17.39 -23.64 -5.89
C ILE A 476 18.43 -24.75 -5.90
N VAL A 477 17.97 -25.99 -5.84
CA VAL A 477 18.76 -27.18 -6.19
C VAL A 477 18.37 -27.58 -7.60
N SER A 478 19.34 -27.55 -8.53
CA SER A 478 19.12 -27.87 -9.94
C SER A 478 19.09 -29.38 -10.18
N THR A 479 18.34 -29.83 -11.21
CA THR A 479 18.30 -31.24 -11.63
C THR A 479 19.54 -31.66 -12.44
N GLY A 480 20.31 -30.70 -12.98
CA GLY A 480 21.47 -30.90 -13.83
C GLY A 480 21.71 -29.75 -14.81
N GLN A 481 22.20 -30.03 -16.00
CA GLN A 481 22.43 -29.05 -17.06
C GLN A 481 21.32 -29.13 -18.14
N PRO A 482 20.83 -28.03 -18.71
CA PRO A 482 21.16 -26.64 -18.34
C PRO A 482 20.46 -26.18 -17.05
N ARG A 483 21.19 -25.50 -16.20
CA ARG A 483 20.65 -24.90 -14.97
C ARG A 483 19.74 -23.70 -15.32
N PRO A 484 18.61 -23.53 -14.66
CA PRO A 484 17.72 -22.40 -14.93
C PRO A 484 18.37 -21.06 -14.53
N SER A 485 18.22 -20.04 -15.38
CA SER A 485 18.60 -18.67 -15.04
C SER A 485 17.54 -18.00 -14.16
N SER A 486 17.91 -16.93 -13.43
CA SER A 486 16.97 -16.11 -12.65
C SER A 486 15.84 -15.58 -13.53
N GLY A 487 16.14 -15.13 -14.74
CA GLY A 487 15.15 -14.62 -15.70
C GLY A 487 14.14 -15.69 -16.14
N ARG A 488 14.56 -16.95 -16.35
CA ARG A 488 13.63 -18.04 -16.68
C ARG A 488 12.69 -18.39 -15.54
N LEU A 489 13.22 -18.47 -14.33
CA LEU A 489 12.40 -18.75 -13.14
C LEU A 489 11.42 -17.62 -12.86
N ARG A 490 11.84 -16.38 -13.08
CA ARG A 490 10.99 -15.20 -12.96
C ARG A 490 9.85 -15.20 -13.99
N ARG A 491 10.17 -15.50 -15.26
CA ARG A 491 9.15 -15.63 -16.33
C ARG A 491 8.14 -16.71 -16.02
N LEU A 492 8.57 -17.88 -15.56
CA LEU A 492 7.68 -18.95 -15.11
C LEU A 492 6.67 -18.45 -14.06
N LEU A 493 7.14 -17.71 -13.03
CA LEU A 493 6.26 -17.17 -12.00
C LEU A 493 5.29 -16.11 -12.56
N LYS A 494 5.74 -15.28 -13.50
CA LYS A 494 4.87 -14.31 -14.18
C LYS A 494 3.80 -15.00 -15.05
N GLU A 495 4.16 -16.02 -15.81
CA GLU A 495 3.23 -16.83 -16.60
C GLU A 495 2.18 -17.52 -15.73
N LYS A 496 2.54 -17.85 -14.49
CA LYS A 496 1.63 -18.38 -13.46
C LYS A 496 0.88 -17.31 -12.68
N ASN A 497 0.89 -16.05 -13.17
CA ASN A 497 0.16 -14.92 -12.58
C ASN A 497 0.58 -14.56 -11.15
N PHE A 498 1.85 -14.77 -10.79
CA PHE A 498 2.37 -14.23 -9.53
C PHE A 498 2.56 -12.72 -9.64
N SER A 499 2.09 -12.00 -8.64
CA SER A 499 2.33 -10.56 -8.53
C SER A 499 3.82 -10.28 -8.26
N ASP A 500 4.32 -9.11 -8.69
CA ASP A 500 5.74 -8.77 -8.60
C ASP A 500 6.32 -8.85 -7.17
N TYR A 501 5.51 -8.57 -6.14
CA TYR A 501 5.94 -8.70 -4.75
C TYR A 501 6.07 -10.17 -4.27
N MET A 502 5.49 -11.13 -5.00
CA MET A 502 5.58 -12.57 -4.72
C MET A 502 6.74 -13.23 -5.47
N ILE A 503 7.35 -12.54 -6.43
CA ILE A 503 8.44 -13.08 -7.23
C ILE A 503 9.77 -12.83 -6.50
N PRO A 504 10.59 -13.88 -6.23
CA PRO A 504 11.89 -13.68 -5.63
C PRO A 504 12.74 -12.70 -6.41
N SER A 505 13.39 -11.78 -5.70
CA SER A 505 14.35 -10.86 -6.28
C SER A 505 15.77 -11.43 -6.34
N ILE A 506 16.05 -12.44 -5.51
CA ILE A 506 17.36 -13.10 -5.44
C ILE A 506 17.15 -14.59 -5.63
N TYR A 507 17.97 -15.22 -6.50
CA TYR A 507 18.01 -16.65 -6.71
C TYR A 507 19.42 -17.17 -6.39
N VAL A 508 19.51 -18.03 -5.39
CA VAL A 508 20.77 -18.64 -4.93
C VAL A 508 20.78 -20.10 -5.32
N GLU A 509 21.77 -20.52 -6.10
CA GLU A 509 21.97 -21.93 -6.38
C GLU A 509 22.72 -22.59 -5.24
N VAL A 510 22.20 -23.74 -4.76
CA VAL A 510 22.81 -24.54 -3.71
C VAL A 510 22.88 -26.01 -4.15
N GLU A 511 23.87 -26.74 -3.67
CA GLU A 511 24.01 -28.18 -3.99
C GLU A 511 22.91 -28.99 -3.29
N THR A 512 22.62 -28.65 -2.03
CA THR A 512 21.56 -29.28 -1.22
C THR A 512 20.93 -28.26 -0.30
N LEU A 513 19.67 -28.47 0.05
CA LEU A 513 19.00 -27.69 1.11
C LEU A 513 19.32 -28.29 2.48
N PRO A 514 19.69 -27.49 3.47
CA PRO A 514 19.89 -27.97 4.83
C PRO A 514 18.57 -28.50 5.42
N LEU A 515 18.66 -29.59 6.18
CA LEU A 515 17.51 -30.26 6.80
C LEU A 515 17.62 -30.21 8.34
N THR A 516 16.48 -30.05 8.99
CA THR A 516 16.35 -30.25 10.44
C THR A 516 16.52 -31.73 10.79
N PRO A 517 16.73 -32.09 12.08
CA PRO A 517 16.76 -33.49 12.52
C PRO A 517 15.48 -34.29 12.18
N THR A 518 14.36 -33.60 11.96
CA THR A 518 13.08 -34.20 11.58
C THR A 518 12.89 -34.32 10.07
N GLY A 519 13.92 -34.01 9.25
CA GLY A 519 13.89 -34.12 7.78
C GLY A 519 13.20 -32.96 7.06
N LYS A 520 12.83 -31.89 7.77
CA LYS A 520 12.26 -30.67 7.16
C LYS A 520 13.38 -29.71 6.74
N ILE A 521 13.13 -28.87 5.74
CA ILE A 521 14.08 -27.83 5.33
C ILE A 521 14.36 -26.88 6.50
N ASP A 522 15.64 -26.77 6.89
CA ASP A 522 16.09 -25.79 7.86
C ASP A 522 16.35 -24.44 7.19
N ARG A 523 15.32 -23.61 7.17
CA ARG A 523 15.38 -22.28 6.53
C ARG A 523 16.31 -21.31 7.27
N LYS A 524 16.61 -21.55 8.55
CA LYS A 524 17.54 -20.72 9.32
C LYS A 524 19.00 -21.01 8.95
N ALA A 525 19.30 -22.24 8.60
CA ALA A 525 20.63 -22.69 8.17
C ALA A 525 20.95 -22.39 6.70
N LEU A 526 20.01 -21.82 5.93
CA LEU A 526 20.27 -21.41 4.55
C LEU A 526 21.33 -20.29 4.53
N PRO A 527 22.32 -20.35 3.60
CA PRO A 527 23.39 -19.37 3.52
C PRO A 527 22.86 -17.96 3.23
N ALA A 528 23.59 -16.94 3.64
CA ALA A 528 23.28 -15.57 3.22
C ALA A 528 23.44 -15.47 1.68
N PRO A 529 22.54 -14.75 0.98
CA PRO A 529 22.73 -14.48 -0.43
C PRO A 529 24.00 -13.66 -0.63
N SER A 530 24.74 -13.94 -1.69
CA SER A 530 25.90 -13.12 -2.07
C SER A 530 25.44 -11.92 -2.89
N ASP A 531 26.16 -10.80 -2.78
CA ASP A 531 25.92 -9.59 -3.56
C ASP A 531 26.42 -9.73 -5.01
N THR A 532 26.78 -10.97 -5.41
CA THR A 532 27.31 -11.24 -6.73
C THR A 532 26.20 -11.31 -7.78
N ARG A 533 26.55 -10.87 -8.99
CA ARG A 533 25.68 -10.93 -10.16
C ARG A 533 25.04 -12.33 -10.29
N PRO A 534 23.70 -12.42 -10.35
CA PRO A 534 23.02 -13.71 -10.51
C PRO A 534 23.35 -14.33 -11.86
N ARG A 535 23.04 -15.61 -12.00
CA ARG A 535 23.17 -16.28 -13.31
C ARG A 535 22.10 -15.77 -14.26
N LEU A 536 22.53 -15.04 -15.28
CA LEU A 536 21.67 -14.47 -16.32
C LEU A 536 21.83 -15.24 -17.64
N ASP A 537 20.87 -15.08 -18.55
CA ASP A 537 20.94 -15.65 -19.92
C ASP A 537 21.90 -14.84 -20.81
N VAL A 538 22.38 -13.68 -20.37
CA VAL A 538 23.30 -12.81 -21.09
C VAL A 538 24.68 -12.81 -20.46
N SER A 539 25.71 -12.74 -21.31
CA SER A 539 27.11 -12.62 -20.87
C SER A 539 27.37 -11.22 -20.29
N TYR A 540 28.27 -11.15 -19.33
CA TYR A 540 28.71 -9.88 -18.78
C TYR A 540 29.43 -9.02 -19.83
N VAL A 541 29.00 -7.78 -19.99
CA VAL A 541 29.64 -6.77 -20.83
C VAL A 541 29.88 -5.52 -20.00
N PRO A 542 31.11 -5.05 -19.82
CA PRO A 542 31.40 -3.86 -19.02
C PRO A 542 30.97 -2.57 -19.73
N ALA A 543 30.96 -1.45 -19.00
CA ALA A 543 30.65 -0.14 -19.54
C ALA A 543 31.59 0.25 -20.68
N ARG A 544 31.03 0.77 -21.77
CA ARG A 544 31.73 1.23 -22.98
C ARG A 544 32.07 2.72 -22.94
N ASN A 545 31.31 3.50 -22.17
CA ASN A 545 31.45 4.95 -22.07
C ASN A 545 31.20 5.44 -20.62
N ALA A 546 31.31 6.76 -20.41
CA ALA A 546 31.15 7.37 -19.09
C ALA A 546 29.72 7.27 -18.58
N THR A 547 28.72 7.48 -19.44
CA THR A 547 27.29 7.41 -19.10
C THR A 547 26.90 6.02 -18.62
N GLU A 548 27.33 4.96 -19.34
CA GLU A 548 27.08 3.58 -18.94
C GLU A 548 27.77 3.25 -17.60
N ARG A 549 28.97 3.77 -17.36
CA ARG A 549 29.68 3.55 -16.09
C ARG A 549 28.96 4.17 -14.92
N GLU A 550 28.46 5.40 -15.08
CA GLU A 550 27.69 6.09 -14.06
C GLU A 550 26.36 5.37 -13.78
N LEU A 551 25.65 4.97 -14.84
CA LEU A 551 24.41 4.21 -14.72
C LEU A 551 24.62 2.86 -14.02
N ILE A 552 25.70 2.12 -14.34
CA ILE A 552 26.08 0.89 -13.63
C ILE A 552 26.25 1.19 -12.14
N GLY A 553 27.00 2.26 -11.79
CA GLY A 553 27.18 2.65 -10.40
C GLY A 553 25.86 2.95 -9.67
N ILE A 554 24.92 3.62 -10.33
CA ILE A 554 23.57 3.87 -9.80
C ILE A 554 22.83 2.54 -9.59
N TRP A 555 22.82 1.67 -10.58
CA TRP A 555 22.13 0.38 -10.52
C TRP A 555 22.72 -0.54 -9.45
N GLU A 556 24.05 -0.66 -9.37
CA GLU A 556 24.76 -1.45 -8.36
C GLU A 556 24.42 -1.01 -6.94
N ASN A 557 24.33 0.31 -6.73
CA ASN A 557 23.97 0.87 -5.41
C ASN A 557 22.50 0.69 -5.04
N VAL A 558 21.59 0.66 -6.04
CA VAL A 558 20.15 0.51 -5.79
C VAL A 558 19.76 -0.97 -5.66
N LEU A 559 20.33 -1.83 -6.53
CA LEU A 559 19.97 -3.24 -6.58
C LEU A 559 20.76 -4.10 -5.59
N ASP A 560 21.92 -3.58 -5.12
CA ASP A 560 22.84 -4.29 -4.23
C ASP A 560 23.40 -5.57 -4.88
N VAL A 561 23.80 -5.46 -6.16
CA VAL A 561 24.33 -6.54 -6.99
C VAL A 561 25.56 -6.05 -7.74
N ARG A 562 26.64 -6.83 -7.74
CA ARG A 562 27.91 -6.49 -8.44
C ARG A 562 28.56 -7.73 -9.05
N PRO A 563 29.25 -7.58 -10.22
CA PRO A 563 29.18 -6.44 -11.14
C PRO A 563 27.92 -6.48 -11.99
N ILE A 564 27.43 -5.33 -12.46
CA ILE A 564 26.32 -5.25 -13.42
C ILE A 564 26.88 -5.02 -14.82
N GLY A 565 26.42 -5.80 -15.80
CA GLY A 565 26.72 -5.64 -17.22
C GLY A 565 25.71 -4.72 -17.91
N ILE A 566 26.14 -4.06 -19.00
CA ILE A 566 25.29 -3.10 -19.73
C ILE A 566 24.04 -3.72 -20.38
N HIS A 567 24.05 -5.04 -20.63
CA HIS A 567 22.93 -5.77 -21.23
C HIS A 567 22.16 -6.63 -20.20
N ASP A 568 22.47 -6.48 -18.92
CA ASP A 568 21.73 -7.17 -17.87
C ASP A 568 20.33 -6.55 -17.74
N ASP A 569 19.32 -7.41 -17.73
CA ASP A 569 17.94 -6.97 -17.54
C ASP A 569 17.71 -6.56 -16.08
N PHE A 570 17.13 -5.37 -15.87
CA PHE A 570 16.82 -4.79 -14.58
C PHE A 570 16.05 -5.75 -13.67
N PHE A 571 15.04 -6.42 -14.24
CA PHE A 571 14.20 -7.31 -13.47
C PHE A 571 14.91 -8.63 -13.14
N ASP A 572 15.75 -9.12 -14.04
CA ASP A 572 16.54 -10.34 -13.82
C ASP A 572 17.63 -10.16 -12.77
N LEU A 573 18.08 -8.91 -12.57
CA LEU A 573 18.93 -8.49 -11.45
C LEU A 573 18.17 -8.34 -10.12
N GLY A 574 16.87 -8.59 -10.08
CA GLY A 574 16.03 -8.42 -8.89
C GLY A 574 15.38 -7.05 -8.75
N GLY A 575 15.43 -6.25 -9.81
CA GLY A 575 14.77 -4.95 -9.86
C GLY A 575 13.24 -5.06 -9.77
N HIS A 576 12.61 -4.01 -9.26
CA HIS A 576 11.16 -3.90 -9.07
C HIS A 576 10.72 -2.43 -9.11
N SER A 577 9.42 -2.17 -9.15
CA SER A 577 8.86 -0.81 -9.31
C SER A 577 9.46 0.24 -8.36
N LEU A 578 9.77 -0.16 -7.15
CA LEU A 578 10.33 0.73 -6.14
C LEU A 578 11.81 1.04 -6.40
N SER A 579 12.64 0.02 -6.73
CA SER A 579 14.03 0.24 -7.15
C SER A 579 14.11 0.98 -8.48
N ALA A 580 13.12 0.79 -9.37
CA ALA A 580 13.01 1.55 -10.60
C ALA A 580 12.83 3.05 -10.32
N SER A 581 11.94 3.42 -9.40
CA SER A 581 11.75 4.82 -8.97
C SER A 581 13.03 5.42 -8.36
N GLN A 582 13.78 4.63 -7.58
CA GLN A 582 15.06 5.09 -7.03
C GLN A 582 16.12 5.31 -8.11
N ILE A 583 16.19 4.42 -9.11
CA ILE A 583 17.12 4.58 -10.24
C ILE A 583 16.78 5.85 -11.01
N VAL A 584 15.51 6.05 -11.39
CA VAL A 584 15.06 7.24 -12.12
C VAL A 584 15.37 8.52 -11.35
N SER A 585 15.12 8.53 -10.04
CA SER A 585 15.44 9.68 -9.18
C SER A 585 16.95 10.00 -9.15
N ARG A 586 17.82 8.97 -9.04
CA ARG A 586 19.27 9.15 -9.05
C ARG A 586 19.80 9.54 -10.43
N VAL A 587 19.22 9.00 -11.49
CA VAL A 587 19.53 9.40 -12.88
C VAL A 587 19.19 10.88 -13.08
N PHE A 588 18.03 11.34 -12.58
CA PHE A 588 17.69 12.77 -12.61
C PHE A 588 18.73 13.61 -11.85
N GLN A 589 19.17 13.18 -10.67
CA GLN A 589 20.18 13.88 -9.88
C GLN A 589 21.53 13.99 -10.61
N CYS A 590 21.95 12.90 -11.28
CA CYS A 590 23.26 12.83 -11.95
C CYS A 590 23.28 13.51 -13.32
N PHE A 591 22.22 13.35 -14.11
CA PHE A 591 22.18 13.79 -15.51
C PHE A 591 21.28 15.00 -15.74
N GLN A 592 20.49 15.44 -14.75
CA GLN A 592 19.50 16.52 -14.84
C GLN A 592 18.46 16.29 -15.96
N LEU A 593 18.14 15.02 -16.26
CA LEU A 593 17.20 14.61 -17.28
C LEU A 593 16.07 13.81 -16.66
N GLU A 594 14.83 14.15 -17.01
CA GLU A 594 13.65 13.39 -16.59
C GLU A 594 13.46 12.18 -17.50
N ILE A 595 13.77 10.99 -16.96
CA ILE A 595 13.44 9.74 -17.63
C ILE A 595 12.11 9.24 -17.05
N PRO A 596 11.07 9.09 -17.87
CA PRO A 596 9.80 8.54 -17.39
C PRO A 596 10.02 7.13 -16.83
N LEU A 597 9.44 6.82 -15.68
CA LEU A 597 9.51 5.48 -15.07
C LEU A 597 9.13 4.36 -16.06
N ARG A 598 8.18 4.67 -16.96
CA ARG A 598 7.75 3.77 -18.04
C ARG A 598 8.88 3.41 -19.01
N ALA A 599 9.85 4.28 -19.22
CA ALA A 599 10.99 4.01 -20.11
C ALA A 599 11.84 2.86 -19.56
N LEU A 600 12.09 2.81 -18.25
CA LEU A 600 12.82 1.69 -17.62
C LEU A 600 12.08 0.35 -17.75
N PHE A 601 10.73 0.37 -17.80
CA PHE A 601 9.95 -0.85 -18.02
C PHE A 601 9.94 -1.33 -19.48
N GLN A 602 10.19 -0.42 -20.42
CA GLN A 602 10.24 -0.71 -21.85
C GLN A 602 11.66 -1.05 -22.33
N SER A 603 12.68 -0.47 -21.67
CA SER A 603 14.10 -0.57 -22.02
C SER A 603 14.88 -0.93 -20.76
N ALA A 604 14.79 -2.20 -20.37
CA ALA A 604 15.17 -2.67 -19.05
C ALA A 604 16.69 -2.95 -18.90
N THR A 605 17.57 -2.30 -19.71
CA THR A 605 19.02 -2.46 -19.60
C THR A 605 19.74 -1.12 -19.42
N VAL A 606 20.97 -1.18 -18.89
CA VAL A 606 21.83 0.01 -18.77
C VAL A 606 22.13 0.61 -20.16
N ALA A 607 22.35 -0.24 -21.17
CA ALA A 607 22.65 0.20 -22.55
C ALA A 607 21.48 0.98 -23.14
N ASP A 608 20.24 0.49 -22.97
CA ASP A 608 19.04 1.17 -23.47
C ASP A 608 18.80 2.49 -22.73
N MET A 609 19.00 2.51 -21.41
CA MET A 609 18.87 3.73 -20.63
C MET A 609 19.93 4.77 -21.02
N ALA A 610 21.17 4.33 -21.28
CA ALA A 610 22.23 5.23 -21.76
C ALA A 610 21.92 5.79 -23.16
N ALA A 611 21.31 4.98 -24.04
CA ALA A 611 20.87 5.46 -25.35
C ALA A 611 19.75 6.49 -25.23
N ALA A 612 18.77 6.27 -24.36
CA ALA A 612 17.70 7.24 -24.10
C ALA A 612 18.22 8.57 -23.52
N ILE A 613 19.23 8.52 -22.65
CA ILE A 613 19.91 9.72 -22.14
C ILE A 613 20.64 10.45 -23.28
N ALA A 614 21.37 9.73 -24.12
CA ALA A 614 22.10 10.32 -25.23
C ALA A 614 21.15 11.00 -26.23
N GLU A 615 20.02 10.36 -26.57
CA GLU A 615 19.01 10.90 -27.45
C GLU A 615 18.40 12.22 -26.91
N GLN A 616 18.13 12.30 -25.60
CA GLN A 616 17.66 13.53 -24.96
C GLN A 616 18.73 14.61 -24.84
N GLN A 617 20.01 14.22 -24.80
CA GLN A 617 21.13 15.18 -24.79
C GLN A 617 21.48 15.68 -26.20
N GLU A 618 21.19 14.88 -27.24
CA GLU A 618 21.42 15.22 -28.65
C GLU A 618 20.25 15.99 -29.30
N GLU A 619 19.09 16.10 -28.64
CA GLU A 619 18.09 17.10 -29.04
C GLU A 619 18.56 18.50 -28.55
N PRO A 620 19.33 19.26 -29.33
CA PRO A 620 19.51 20.66 -29.02
C PRO A 620 18.11 21.27 -29.15
N LEU A 621 17.72 22.08 -28.21
CA LEU A 621 16.74 23.15 -28.48
C LEU A 621 17.28 23.90 -29.72
N GLY A 622 16.85 23.43 -30.88
CA GLY A 622 17.39 23.94 -32.14
C GLY A 622 17.20 25.44 -32.16
N ASN A 623 18.31 26.17 -32.24
CA ASN A 623 18.29 27.62 -32.46
C ASN A 623 17.34 28.01 -33.57
N GLU A 624 17.13 27.16 -34.58
CA GLU A 624 16.10 27.32 -35.63
C GLU A 624 14.64 27.32 -35.10
N LYS A 625 14.31 26.51 -34.08
CA LYS A 625 12.96 26.55 -33.48
C LYS A 625 12.79 27.78 -32.59
N LEU A 626 13.86 28.21 -31.88
CA LEU A 626 13.81 29.42 -31.08
C LEU A 626 13.78 30.68 -31.98
N GLU A 627 14.57 30.72 -33.07
CA GLU A 627 14.52 31.81 -34.04
C GLU A 627 13.19 31.87 -34.78
N ASN A 628 12.60 30.75 -35.16
CA ASN A 628 11.26 30.71 -35.75
C ASN A 628 10.17 31.16 -34.77
N ILE A 629 10.24 30.74 -33.50
CA ILE A 629 9.30 31.19 -32.48
C ILE A 629 9.51 32.68 -32.15
N LEU A 630 10.75 33.17 -32.09
CA LEU A 630 11.04 34.59 -31.90
C LEU A 630 10.56 35.43 -33.12
N ASN A 631 10.79 34.97 -34.34
CA ASN A 631 10.28 35.62 -35.56
C ASN A 631 8.76 35.59 -35.69
N GLU A 632 8.09 34.51 -35.23
CA GLU A 632 6.62 34.44 -35.14
C GLU A 632 6.08 35.37 -34.04
N LEU A 633 6.76 35.47 -32.89
CA LEU A 633 6.39 36.35 -31.78
C LEU A 633 6.61 37.85 -32.12
N GLU A 634 7.65 38.20 -32.90
CA GLU A 634 7.89 39.56 -33.35
C GLU A 634 6.91 40.04 -34.43
N GLN A 635 6.23 39.11 -35.10
CA GLN A 635 5.19 39.41 -36.12
C GLN A 635 3.77 39.42 -35.57
N LEU A 636 3.55 39.04 -34.33
CA LEU A 636 2.24 39.05 -33.67
C LEU A 636 1.94 40.42 -33.05
N SER A 637 0.75 40.90 -33.27
CA SER A 637 0.23 42.03 -32.50
C SER A 637 -0.02 41.64 -31.03
N ASP A 638 0.00 42.61 -30.15
CA ASP A 638 -0.23 42.38 -28.69
C ASP A 638 -1.56 41.64 -28.41
N GLU A 639 -2.57 41.82 -29.23
CA GLU A 639 -3.87 41.16 -29.12
C GLU A 639 -3.81 39.66 -29.54
N GLU A 640 -3.05 39.34 -30.58
CA GLU A 640 -2.85 37.97 -31.05
C GLU A 640 -1.96 37.16 -30.11
N ALA A 641 -0.95 37.81 -29.51
CA ALA A 641 -0.11 37.17 -28.47
C ALA A 641 -0.92 36.83 -27.20
N GLN A 642 -1.82 37.70 -26.75
CA GLN A 642 -2.72 37.44 -25.62
C GLN A 642 -3.73 36.33 -25.93
N TYR A 643 -4.23 36.26 -27.18
CA TYR A 643 -5.12 35.20 -27.60
C TYR A 643 -4.45 33.82 -27.61
N LEU A 644 -3.25 33.72 -28.15
CA LEU A 644 -2.46 32.47 -28.20
C LEU A 644 -2.05 31.96 -26.80
N VAL A 645 -1.69 32.85 -25.88
CA VAL A 645 -1.41 32.51 -24.48
C VAL A 645 -2.68 31.97 -23.80
N SER A 646 -3.83 32.59 -24.06
CA SER A 646 -5.10 32.14 -23.49
C SER A 646 -5.58 30.81 -24.07
N GLU A 647 -5.30 30.52 -25.35
CA GLU A 647 -5.63 29.26 -26.01
C GLU A 647 -4.72 28.11 -25.54
N ARG A 648 -3.43 28.40 -25.30
CA ARG A 648 -2.47 27.43 -24.82
C ARG A 648 -2.75 27.04 -23.36
N LEU A 649 -3.08 28.00 -22.50
CA LEU A 649 -3.54 27.78 -21.15
C LEU A 649 -4.85 26.97 -21.08
N ARG A 650 -5.71 27.08 -22.12
CA ARG A 650 -6.90 26.23 -22.25
C ARG A 650 -6.62 24.81 -22.76
N LYS A 651 -5.55 24.60 -23.53
CA LYS A 651 -5.14 23.26 -24.01
C LYS A 651 -4.38 22.49 -22.93
N ASP A 652 -3.52 23.17 -22.17
CA ASP A 652 -2.80 22.56 -21.03
C ASP A 652 -3.74 22.24 -19.86
N SER A 653 -4.92 22.85 -19.81
CA SER A 653 -5.99 22.50 -18.86
C SER A 653 -6.89 21.35 -19.32
N LYS A 654 -6.63 20.75 -20.52
CA LYS A 654 -7.40 19.64 -21.10
C LYS A 654 -6.55 18.40 -21.44
N SER A 655 -5.24 18.42 -21.18
CA SER A 655 -4.34 17.25 -21.21
C SER A 655 -3.94 16.86 -19.76
#